data_c90d97e8f558847ebd50d7ecbcc628c0
#
_entry.id   c90d97e8f558847ebd50d7ecbcc628c0
#
_cell.length_a   1.000
_cell.length_b   1.000
_cell.length_c   1.000
_cell.angle_alpha   90.00
_cell.angle_beta   90.00
_cell.angle_gamma   90.00
#
_symmetry.space_group_name_H-M   'P 1'
#
loop_
_entity.id
_entity.type
_entity.pdbx_description
1 polymer ?
#
loop_
_entity_poly.entity_id
_entity_poly.type
_entity_poly.pdbx_seq_one_letter_code
_entity_poly.pdbx_strand_id
1 'polypeptide(L)'
;MSYFNTKKEFSLRDLLYRALIFIGTVGIIVYFLPRDGKFNYQFDIDKPWKYGQLMATFDFPIYKADEVVKREQDSILATFQPYFQLDKSIEKSVLAKLKADYQTHLRGLLPSTDYVRFLERKLSEVYRAGIVSTEELNQLHKDSTTAIMVINDKLANQQDINKVYSVKDAYNYILTADTAHYRPDILRQCSLNEYLFPNLTYDEQRTETAKKEMLDNYSWANGIVLSGQKIIDRGEIVSQETYNILESLRKESIKRSESIGQKRLMLAGQVLFVSIFMLCFMLYLDLFRKDYYKRKGSLSLLFALIMFYCVVTAIMVANNIFNVYIIPYAMLPVIIRVFLDSRTAFIAQVTTILICSICLRYPHEFILLQLSAGLVAIFSLRELSQRSQLFRTAFLVILTYAAVYFAFELITENDLTKINGSMYTYFVINGVLLLFTYPLLFLVEKTFGFTSNVTLVELSNINNSLLRRMSETVPGTFQHSMQVANLAAEVANRIGAKSQLVRTGALYHDIGKMENPVFFTENQSGGVNPHKNLGYEQSAQVVISHVTDGLKLAEKNNLPKVIKDFITTHHGRGKTKYFYISWKNEHPGEDPNEEAFTYPGPNPFTKEQAILMMADSVEAASRSLPEYTEESISNLVDKIIDSQVAEGYFKECPITFKDIATVKNVFKEKLKTIYHTRISYPELKK
;
A
#
# COMPACT_ATOMS: atom_id res chain seq x y z
N MET A 1 -12.89 -25.49 -44.96
CA MET A 1 -12.35 -26.25 -43.81
C MET A 1 -10.84 -26.11 -43.82
N SER A 2 -10.28 -25.14 -43.11
CA SER A 2 -8.84 -25.05 -42.79
C SER A 2 -8.59 -23.80 -41.94
N TYR A 3 -9.27 -23.68 -40.81
CA TYR A 3 -9.10 -22.61 -39.86
C TYR A 3 -8.62 -23.19 -38.50
N PHE A 4 -7.47 -23.81 -38.46
CA PHE A 4 -6.79 -24.17 -37.20
C PHE A 4 -5.35 -24.59 -37.54
N ASN A 5 -4.43 -23.63 -37.58
CA ASN A 5 -3.04 -23.90 -37.21
C ASN A 5 -2.23 -22.58 -37.14
N THR A 6 -2.38 -21.83 -36.01
CA THR A 6 -1.30 -21.01 -35.46
C THR A 6 -1.30 -21.19 -33.98
N LYS A 7 -1.04 -22.41 -33.50
CA LYS A 7 -0.47 -22.66 -32.19
C LYS A 7 0.96 -22.11 -32.19
N LYS A 8 1.18 -20.82 -31.92
CA LYS A 8 2.41 -20.43 -31.26
C LYS A 8 2.33 -21.03 -29.86
N GLU A 9 2.99 -22.15 -29.68
CA GLU A 9 3.15 -22.84 -28.39
C GLU A 9 3.63 -21.83 -27.36
N PHE A 10 2.89 -21.69 -26.26
CA PHE A 10 3.36 -20.92 -25.13
C PHE A 10 4.67 -21.55 -24.67
N SER A 11 5.76 -20.78 -24.65
CA SER A 11 7.00 -21.25 -24.08
C SER A 11 6.72 -21.77 -22.66
N LEU A 12 7.28 -22.91 -22.31
CA LEU A 12 7.17 -23.47 -20.95
C LEU A 12 7.52 -22.41 -19.87
N ARG A 13 8.48 -21.53 -20.20
CA ARG A 13 8.85 -20.38 -19.35
C ARG A 13 7.70 -19.38 -19.12
N ASP A 14 6.86 -19.15 -20.11
CA ASP A 14 5.73 -18.21 -19.99
C ASP A 14 4.59 -18.83 -19.16
N LEU A 15 4.37 -20.13 -19.30
CA LEU A 15 3.42 -20.87 -18.48
C LEU A 15 3.86 -20.89 -17.00
N LEU A 16 5.13 -21.20 -16.75
CA LEU A 16 5.72 -21.19 -15.41
C LEU A 16 5.64 -19.81 -14.77
N TYR A 17 5.93 -18.74 -15.51
CA TYR A 17 5.84 -17.36 -15.04
C TYR A 17 4.41 -17.01 -14.59
N ARG A 18 3.39 -17.37 -15.39
CA ARG A 18 1.99 -17.13 -15.05
C ARG A 18 1.52 -17.92 -13.84
N ALA A 19 1.91 -19.19 -13.78
CA ALA A 19 1.62 -20.04 -12.61
C ALA A 19 2.26 -19.48 -11.33
N LEU A 20 3.51 -19.02 -11.42
CA LEU A 20 4.24 -18.44 -10.29
C LEU A 20 3.58 -17.14 -9.80
N ILE A 21 3.20 -16.23 -10.71
CA ILE A 21 2.47 -15.00 -10.33
C ILE A 21 1.14 -15.35 -9.66
N PHE A 22 0.37 -16.28 -10.24
CA PHE A 22 -0.92 -16.70 -9.68
C PHE A 22 -0.76 -17.27 -8.27
N ILE A 23 0.08 -18.29 -8.12
CA ILE A 23 0.31 -18.98 -6.83
C ILE A 23 0.91 -18.01 -5.81
N GLY A 24 1.87 -17.19 -6.22
CA GLY A 24 2.49 -16.20 -5.35
C GLY A 24 1.49 -15.16 -4.85
N THR A 25 0.65 -14.63 -5.73
CA THR A 25 -0.39 -13.65 -5.35
C THR A 25 -1.42 -14.25 -4.41
N VAL A 26 -1.96 -15.43 -4.74
CA VAL A 26 -2.91 -16.15 -3.87
C VAL A 26 -2.28 -16.43 -2.51
N GLY A 27 -1.04 -16.96 -2.49
CA GLY A 27 -0.32 -17.27 -1.27
C GLY A 27 -0.10 -16.06 -0.37
N ILE A 28 0.34 -14.94 -0.95
CA ILE A 28 0.56 -13.70 -0.20
C ILE A 28 -0.77 -13.14 0.34
N ILE A 29 -1.81 -13.04 -0.48
CA ILE A 29 -3.12 -12.56 -0.02
C ILE A 29 -3.62 -13.41 1.14
N VAL A 30 -3.64 -14.74 0.99
CA VAL A 30 -4.12 -15.66 2.02
C VAL A 30 -3.27 -15.62 3.29
N TYR A 31 -1.96 -15.40 3.17
CA TYR A 31 -1.08 -15.25 4.31
C TYR A 31 -1.49 -14.11 5.24
N PHE A 32 -1.87 -12.95 4.67
CA PHE A 32 -2.27 -11.76 5.42
C PHE A 32 -3.76 -11.75 5.82
N LEU A 33 -4.61 -12.59 5.22
CA LEU A 33 -6.02 -12.64 5.59
C LEU A 33 -6.21 -12.97 7.07
N PRO A 34 -7.07 -12.24 7.81
CA PRO A 34 -7.35 -12.54 9.21
C PRO A 34 -7.95 -13.95 9.34
N ARG A 35 -7.48 -14.67 10.37
CA ARG A 35 -7.86 -16.07 10.65
C ARG A 35 -8.64 -16.23 11.94
N ASP A 36 -9.05 -15.11 12.55
CA ASP A 36 -9.87 -15.15 13.75
C ASP A 36 -11.27 -15.67 13.42
N GLY A 37 -11.78 -16.53 14.28
CA GLY A 37 -13.11 -17.13 14.10
C GLY A 37 -14.17 -16.04 13.96
N LYS A 38 -14.93 -16.07 12.85
CA LYS A 38 -15.99 -15.08 12.62
C LYS A 38 -17.16 -15.35 13.57
N PHE A 39 -17.35 -14.45 14.51
CA PHE A 39 -18.64 -14.31 15.16
C PHE A 39 -19.56 -13.57 14.16
N ASN A 40 -20.55 -14.28 13.62
CA ASN A 40 -21.33 -13.81 12.48
C ASN A 40 -22.39 -12.74 12.81
N TYR A 41 -22.49 -12.33 14.07
CA TYR A 41 -23.49 -11.37 14.52
C TYR A 41 -22.86 -10.00 14.75
N GLN A 42 -23.58 -8.97 14.32
CA GLN A 42 -23.21 -7.56 14.47
C GLN A 42 -24.20 -6.93 15.44
N PHE A 43 -23.69 -6.30 16.48
CA PHE A 43 -24.53 -5.70 17.52
C PHE A 43 -23.82 -4.48 18.11
N ASP A 44 -24.61 -3.49 18.42
CA ASP A 44 -24.17 -2.29 19.10
C ASP A 44 -25.17 -2.02 20.25
N ILE A 45 -24.72 -1.35 21.31
CA ILE A 45 -25.56 -0.98 22.44
C ILE A 45 -26.68 -0.06 21.93
N ASP A 46 -27.86 -0.20 22.51
CA ASP A 46 -29.08 0.58 22.21
C ASP A 46 -29.62 0.42 20.78
N LYS A 47 -29.09 -0.54 20.00
CA LYS A 47 -29.62 -0.87 18.67
C LYS A 47 -30.45 -2.15 18.71
N PRO A 48 -31.51 -2.25 17.88
CA PRO A 48 -32.32 -3.46 17.81
C PRO A 48 -31.52 -4.61 17.17
N TRP A 49 -31.68 -5.81 17.73
CA TRP A 49 -31.10 -7.05 17.20
C TRP A 49 -31.75 -7.39 15.83
N LYS A 50 -30.96 -7.40 14.76
CA LYS A 50 -31.43 -7.54 13.37
C LYS A 50 -31.59 -9.01 12.93
N TYR A 51 -31.08 -9.96 13.71
CA TYR A 51 -31.07 -11.38 13.35
C TYR A 51 -32.23 -12.14 14.00
N GLY A 52 -32.39 -13.42 13.64
CA GLY A 52 -33.32 -14.30 14.33
C GLY A 52 -32.98 -14.50 15.81
N GLN A 53 -33.82 -15.26 16.52
CA GLN A 53 -33.55 -15.64 17.92
C GLN A 53 -32.17 -16.25 18.05
N LEU A 54 -31.37 -15.74 19.01
CA LEU A 54 -30.04 -16.26 19.34
C LEU A 54 -30.12 -17.06 20.63
N MET A 55 -29.75 -18.33 20.54
CA MET A 55 -29.61 -19.22 21.70
C MET A 55 -28.15 -19.60 21.88
N ALA A 56 -27.70 -19.77 23.12
CA ALA A 56 -26.38 -20.26 23.41
C ALA A 56 -26.22 -21.72 22.92
N THR A 57 -25.19 -21.94 22.11
CA THR A 57 -24.88 -23.29 21.58
C THR A 57 -23.98 -24.11 22.51
N PHE A 58 -23.42 -23.45 23.52
CA PHE A 58 -22.57 -24.06 24.57
C PHE A 58 -22.57 -23.18 25.82
N ASP A 59 -22.14 -23.74 26.93
CA ASP A 59 -21.99 -23.02 28.19
C ASP A 59 -20.79 -22.09 28.13
N PHE A 60 -20.97 -20.85 28.56
CA PHE A 60 -19.88 -19.85 28.58
C PHE A 60 -20.03 -18.84 29.72
N PRO A 61 -18.92 -18.34 30.29
CA PRO A 61 -18.96 -17.33 31.32
C PRO A 61 -19.26 -15.94 30.72
N ILE A 62 -19.98 -15.10 31.48
CA ILE A 62 -20.19 -13.70 31.15
C ILE A 62 -19.01 -12.92 31.70
N TYR A 63 -18.08 -12.51 30.86
CA TYR A 63 -16.90 -11.75 31.24
C TYR A 63 -17.28 -10.32 31.72
N LYS A 64 -16.65 -9.88 32.80
CA LYS A 64 -16.68 -8.48 33.20
C LYS A 64 -15.91 -7.63 32.19
N ALA A 65 -16.27 -6.35 32.04
CA ALA A 65 -15.49 -5.44 31.23
C ALA A 65 -14.08 -5.25 31.82
N ASP A 66 -13.08 -5.17 30.95
CA ASP A 66 -11.66 -5.14 31.35
C ASP A 66 -11.34 -4.00 32.33
N GLU A 67 -12.04 -2.84 32.24
CA GLU A 67 -11.91 -1.71 33.16
C GLU A 67 -12.47 -2.04 34.57
N VAL A 68 -13.57 -2.81 34.63
CA VAL A 68 -14.16 -3.26 35.89
C VAL A 68 -13.25 -4.27 36.54
N VAL A 69 -12.75 -5.24 35.81
CA VAL A 69 -11.79 -6.24 36.27
C VAL A 69 -10.56 -5.58 36.86
N LYS A 70 -9.97 -4.63 36.17
CA LYS A 70 -8.79 -3.91 36.64
C LYS A 70 -9.08 -3.13 37.92
N ARG A 71 -10.19 -2.41 38.00
CA ARG A 71 -10.60 -1.65 39.17
C ARG A 71 -10.84 -2.55 40.39
N GLU A 72 -11.51 -3.68 40.19
CA GLU A 72 -11.76 -4.63 41.26
C GLU A 72 -10.48 -5.33 41.72
N GLN A 73 -9.58 -5.70 40.80
CA GLN A 73 -8.26 -6.25 41.14
C GLN A 73 -7.41 -5.24 41.92
N ASP A 74 -7.37 -3.98 41.49
CA ASP A 74 -6.66 -2.92 42.21
C ASP A 74 -7.23 -2.73 43.60
N SER A 75 -8.57 -2.80 43.75
CA SER A 75 -9.23 -2.72 45.07
C SER A 75 -8.89 -3.92 45.97
N ILE A 76 -8.83 -5.12 45.42
CA ILE A 76 -8.43 -6.33 46.11
C ILE A 76 -6.97 -6.24 46.56
N LEU A 77 -6.09 -5.81 45.68
CA LEU A 77 -4.67 -5.64 45.99
C LEU A 77 -4.42 -4.55 47.02
N ALA A 78 -5.24 -3.51 47.10
CA ALA A 78 -5.16 -2.48 48.11
C ALA A 78 -5.43 -3.01 49.52
N THR A 79 -6.13 -4.15 49.68
CA THR A 79 -6.39 -4.79 50.98
C THR A 79 -5.40 -5.91 51.30
N PHE A 80 -4.46 -6.17 50.40
CA PHE A 80 -3.49 -7.23 50.60
C PHE A 80 -2.48 -6.91 51.69
N GLN A 81 -2.13 -7.92 52.52
CA GLN A 81 -1.18 -7.80 53.63
C GLN A 81 0.07 -8.64 53.31
N PRO A 82 1.24 -8.01 53.24
CA PRO A 82 2.48 -8.73 52.92
C PRO A 82 2.92 -9.60 54.08
N TYR A 83 3.59 -10.70 53.78
CA TYR A 83 4.06 -11.67 54.77
C TYR A 83 5.47 -11.35 55.25
N PHE A 84 5.66 -11.45 56.55
CA PHE A 84 6.96 -11.28 57.22
C PHE A 84 7.25 -12.47 58.11
N GLN A 85 8.47 -12.97 58.09
CA GLN A 85 8.97 -14.06 58.93
C GLN A 85 9.57 -13.49 60.19
N LEU A 86 9.08 -13.93 61.38
CA LEU A 86 9.63 -13.57 62.68
C LEU A 86 10.71 -14.58 63.10
N ASP A 87 11.94 -14.08 63.31
CA ASP A 87 13.05 -14.90 63.81
C ASP A 87 13.25 -14.67 65.32
N LYS A 88 12.75 -15.62 66.12
CA LYS A 88 12.90 -15.62 67.59
C LYS A 88 14.30 -15.93 68.07
N SER A 89 15.17 -16.46 67.21
CA SER A 89 16.55 -16.76 67.60
C SER A 89 17.34 -15.48 67.91
N ILE A 90 17.03 -14.40 67.20
CA ILE A 90 17.69 -13.09 67.38
C ILE A 90 17.40 -12.54 68.76
N GLU A 91 16.12 -12.57 69.24
CA GLU A 91 15.77 -12.14 70.60
C GLU A 91 16.62 -12.91 71.65
N LYS A 92 16.67 -14.24 71.52
CA LYS A 92 17.42 -15.10 72.44
C LYS A 92 18.93 -14.79 72.45
N SER A 93 19.51 -14.61 71.28
CA SER A 93 20.92 -14.31 71.11
C SER A 93 21.30 -12.96 71.69
N VAL A 94 20.47 -11.94 71.44
CA VAL A 94 20.69 -10.58 71.96
C VAL A 94 20.54 -10.50 73.49
N LEU A 95 19.54 -11.15 74.09
CA LEU A 95 19.38 -11.20 75.52
C LEU A 95 20.55 -11.97 76.19
N ALA A 96 21.10 -13.05 75.52
CA ALA A 96 22.25 -13.75 76.03
C ALA A 96 23.52 -12.87 75.94
N LYS A 97 23.69 -12.14 74.79
CA LYS A 97 24.77 -11.16 74.64
C LYS A 97 24.71 -10.06 75.71
N LEU A 98 23.54 -9.47 75.94
CA LEU A 98 23.35 -8.43 77.02
C LEU A 98 23.79 -8.95 78.40
N LYS A 99 23.45 -10.19 78.75
CA LYS A 99 23.85 -10.81 80.03
C LYS A 99 25.36 -11.03 80.09
N ALA A 100 25.97 -11.45 79.06
CA ALA A 100 27.41 -11.63 79.02
C ALA A 100 28.17 -10.29 79.12
N ASP A 101 27.71 -9.31 78.37
CA ASP A 101 28.31 -7.96 78.31
C ASP A 101 28.10 -7.21 79.71
N TYR A 102 27.03 -7.54 80.34
CA TYR A 102 26.86 -7.03 81.75
C TYR A 102 27.94 -7.55 82.66
N GLN A 103 28.32 -8.79 82.61
CA GLN A 103 29.37 -9.36 83.46
C GLN A 103 30.78 -8.84 83.10
N THR A 104 31.04 -8.41 81.91
CA THR A 104 32.36 -7.98 81.42
C THR A 104 32.59 -6.48 81.51
N HIS A 105 31.71 -5.62 81.00
CA HIS A 105 31.94 -4.17 80.92
C HIS A 105 30.76 -3.29 81.26
N LEU A 106 29.48 -3.75 81.11
CA LEU A 106 28.34 -2.88 81.46
C LEU A 106 28.13 -2.69 82.95
N ARG A 107 28.69 -3.59 83.81
CA ARG A 107 28.58 -3.51 85.29
C ARG A 107 29.24 -2.25 85.84
N GLY A 108 30.23 -1.68 85.13
CA GLY A 108 30.89 -0.43 85.50
C GLY A 108 30.13 0.85 85.09
N LEU A 109 29.24 0.69 84.06
CA LEU A 109 28.46 1.81 83.50
C LEU A 109 27.07 1.95 84.08
N LEU A 110 26.46 0.84 84.48
CA LEU A 110 25.06 0.81 85.04
C LEU A 110 25.04 0.91 86.51
N PRO A 111 24.21 1.87 87.09
CA PRO A 111 24.17 2.13 88.53
C PRO A 111 23.58 1.00 89.39
N SER A 112 22.70 0.16 88.81
CA SER A 112 22.08 -0.98 89.48
C SER A 112 21.72 -2.11 88.54
N THR A 113 21.48 -3.30 89.08
CA THR A 113 20.99 -4.48 88.33
C THR A 113 19.60 -4.24 87.78
N ASP A 114 18.84 -3.25 88.24
CA ASP A 114 17.48 -2.92 87.78
C ASP A 114 17.55 -2.35 86.33
N TYR A 115 18.64 -1.63 85.99
CA TYR A 115 18.86 -1.17 84.59
C TYR A 115 18.96 -2.33 83.61
N VAL A 116 19.66 -3.42 83.96
CA VAL A 116 19.75 -4.59 83.10
C VAL A 116 18.42 -5.29 82.94
N ARG A 117 17.68 -5.47 84.04
CA ARG A 117 16.31 -6.04 84.04
C ARG A 117 15.37 -5.18 83.19
N PHE A 118 15.49 -3.85 83.31
CA PHE A 118 14.73 -2.93 82.47
C PHE A 118 15.08 -3.13 80.95
N LEU A 119 16.34 -3.16 80.64
CA LEU A 119 16.78 -3.39 79.21
C LEU A 119 16.35 -4.76 78.71
N GLU A 120 16.49 -5.83 79.48
CA GLU A 120 15.99 -7.15 79.17
C GLU A 120 14.50 -7.15 78.85
N ARG A 121 13.70 -6.52 79.72
CA ARG A 121 12.27 -6.42 79.52
C ARG A 121 11.91 -5.62 78.27
N LYS A 122 12.53 -4.45 78.12
CA LYS A 122 12.22 -3.56 76.97
C LYS A 122 12.70 -4.12 75.63
N LEU A 123 13.87 -4.73 75.60
CA LEU A 123 14.32 -5.46 74.43
C LEU A 123 13.37 -6.60 74.06
N SER A 124 12.95 -7.41 75.05
CA SER A 124 11.98 -8.48 74.78
C SER A 124 10.63 -7.97 74.29
N GLU A 125 10.13 -6.83 74.82
CA GLU A 125 8.91 -6.17 74.36
C GLU A 125 9.02 -5.78 72.90
N VAL A 126 10.12 -5.11 72.51
CA VAL A 126 10.36 -4.65 71.12
C VAL A 126 10.58 -5.84 70.16
N TYR A 127 11.34 -6.86 70.56
CA TYR A 127 11.55 -8.05 69.77
C TYR A 127 10.28 -8.89 69.52
N ARG A 128 9.39 -8.93 70.54
CA ARG A 128 8.08 -9.60 70.37
C ARG A 128 7.13 -8.78 69.49
N ALA A 129 7.24 -7.48 69.51
CA ALA A 129 6.52 -6.62 68.57
C ALA A 129 7.08 -6.67 67.14
N GLY A 130 8.37 -7.00 67.03
CA GLY A 130 9.09 -7.11 65.76
C GLY A 130 9.81 -5.85 65.35
N ILE A 131 11.04 -6.05 64.95
CA ILE A 131 11.91 -4.99 64.38
C ILE A 131 12.10 -5.30 62.89
N VAL A 132 11.76 -4.34 62.02
CA VAL A 132 12.06 -4.39 60.57
C VAL A 132 13.19 -3.43 60.21
N SER A 133 13.80 -3.57 59.07
CA SER A 133 14.74 -2.56 58.56
C SER A 133 14.03 -1.21 58.34
N THR A 134 14.75 -0.11 58.49
CA THR A 134 14.17 1.23 58.29
C THR A 134 13.71 1.42 56.85
N GLU A 135 14.36 0.80 55.92
CA GLU A 135 14.02 0.84 54.51
C GLU A 135 12.69 0.11 54.21
N GLU A 136 12.52 -1.10 54.74
CA GLU A 136 11.27 -1.86 54.61
C GLU A 136 10.08 -1.17 55.28
N LEU A 137 10.26 -0.61 56.47
CA LEU A 137 9.18 0.13 57.16
C LEU A 137 8.74 1.36 56.36
N ASN A 138 9.72 2.11 55.80
CA ASN A 138 9.42 3.27 54.95
C ASN A 138 8.69 2.84 53.66
N GLN A 139 9.03 1.72 53.10
CA GLN A 139 8.36 1.17 51.93
C GLN A 139 6.89 0.81 52.27
N LEU A 140 6.66 0.10 53.37
CA LEU A 140 5.31 -0.25 53.82
C LEU A 140 4.42 0.98 54.07
N HIS A 141 4.99 2.05 54.63
CA HIS A 141 4.26 3.32 54.78
C HIS A 141 3.97 4.01 53.47
N LYS A 142 4.91 3.98 52.55
CA LYS A 142 4.73 4.55 51.22
C LYS A 142 3.63 3.83 50.45
N ASP A 143 3.56 2.49 50.60
CA ASP A 143 2.55 1.65 49.96
C ASP A 143 1.19 1.70 50.71
N SER A 144 1.04 2.58 51.73
CA SER A 144 -0.17 2.74 52.52
C SER A 144 -0.66 1.44 53.18
N THR A 145 0.26 0.53 53.49
CA THR A 145 -0.03 -0.73 54.15
C THR A 145 -0.40 -0.48 55.62
N THR A 146 -1.56 -0.95 56.05
CA THR A 146 -2.05 -0.76 57.45
C THR A 146 -1.69 -1.90 58.34
N ALA A 147 -1.52 -3.09 57.84
CA ALA A 147 -1.22 -4.31 58.59
C ALA A 147 -0.35 -5.25 57.77
N ILE A 148 0.42 -6.08 58.45
CA ILE A 148 1.25 -7.14 57.89
C ILE A 148 0.88 -8.50 58.46
N MET A 149 1.18 -9.58 57.75
CA MET A 149 1.02 -10.97 58.24
C MET A 149 2.37 -11.48 58.80
N VAL A 150 2.45 -11.57 60.12
CA VAL A 150 3.67 -12.04 60.81
C VAL A 150 3.61 -13.56 60.98
N ILE A 151 4.54 -14.26 60.40
CA ILE A 151 4.68 -15.71 60.52
C ILE A 151 5.56 -16.01 61.74
N ASN A 152 4.96 -16.69 62.70
CA ASN A 152 5.61 -17.17 63.89
C ASN A 152 5.48 -18.71 63.93
N ASP A 153 6.58 -19.41 63.71
CA ASP A 153 6.62 -20.88 63.52
C ASP A 153 5.71 -21.36 62.39
N LYS A 154 4.52 -21.88 62.65
CA LYS A 154 3.55 -22.36 61.68
C LYS A 154 2.27 -21.51 61.59
N LEU A 155 2.18 -20.45 62.37
CA LEU A 155 1.00 -19.59 62.46
C LEU A 155 1.30 -18.21 61.87
N ALA A 156 0.40 -17.73 61.01
CA ALA A 156 0.44 -16.37 60.51
C ALA A 156 -0.61 -15.53 61.26
N ASN A 157 -0.19 -14.46 61.86
CA ASN A 157 -1.07 -13.54 62.61
C ASN A 157 -0.99 -12.16 61.99
N GLN A 158 -2.15 -11.52 61.91
CA GLN A 158 -2.22 -10.12 61.49
C GLN A 158 -1.65 -9.21 62.56
N GLN A 159 -0.81 -8.29 62.16
CA GLN A 159 -0.24 -7.27 63.06
C GLN A 159 -0.32 -5.90 62.41
N ASP A 160 -0.79 -4.93 63.21
CA ASP A 160 -0.82 -3.53 62.83
C ASP A 160 0.61 -2.98 62.63
N ILE A 161 0.86 -2.29 61.50
CA ILE A 161 2.17 -1.73 61.21
C ILE A 161 2.66 -0.71 62.24
N ASN A 162 1.73 -0.01 62.90
CA ASN A 162 2.05 0.95 63.94
C ASN A 162 2.62 0.29 65.23
N LYS A 163 2.51 -1.02 65.37
CA LYS A 163 3.07 -1.78 66.50
C LYS A 163 4.42 -2.42 66.17
N VAL A 164 4.89 -2.24 64.92
CA VAL A 164 6.20 -2.72 64.49
C VAL A 164 7.21 -1.58 64.58
N TYR A 165 8.43 -1.89 64.99
CA TYR A 165 9.48 -0.90 65.16
C TYR A 165 10.48 -0.92 64.03
N SER A 166 10.95 0.25 63.60
CA SER A 166 12.26 0.30 62.95
C SER A 166 13.38 0.18 63.98
N VAL A 167 14.59 -0.13 63.59
CA VAL A 167 15.76 -0.11 64.46
C VAL A 167 15.85 1.23 65.24
N LYS A 168 15.58 2.34 64.53
CA LYS A 168 15.60 3.71 65.12
C LYS A 168 14.45 3.93 66.11
N ASP A 169 13.25 3.46 65.78
CA ASP A 169 12.09 3.63 66.68
C ASP A 169 12.21 2.75 67.92
N ALA A 170 12.75 1.52 67.76
CA ALA A 170 13.07 0.63 68.83
C ALA A 170 14.09 1.27 69.81
N TYR A 171 15.14 1.89 69.30
CA TYR A 171 16.12 2.62 70.05
C TYR A 171 15.50 3.79 70.82
N ASN A 172 14.70 4.61 70.20
CA ASN A 172 14.03 5.73 70.76
C ASN A 172 13.01 5.28 71.90
N TYR A 173 12.26 4.21 71.53
CA TYR A 173 11.30 3.64 72.51
C TYR A 173 11.97 3.21 73.79
N ILE A 174 13.11 2.46 73.72
CA ILE A 174 13.84 2.00 74.88
C ILE A 174 14.35 3.19 75.77
N LEU A 175 14.84 4.25 75.11
CA LEU A 175 15.35 5.43 75.79
C LEU A 175 14.28 6.26 76.50
N THR A 176 13.06 6.26 75.97
CA THR A 176 11.97 7.12 76.41
C THR A 176 10.92 6.39 77.28
N ALA A 177 10.99 5.06 77.39
CA ALA A 177 9.95 4.21 77.97
C ALA A 177 9.73 4.44 79.44
N ASP A 178 10.73 4.83 80.23
CA ASP A 178 10.61 5.18 81.63
C ASP A 178 11.74 6.13 82.08
N THR A 179 11.60 7.38 81.72
CA THR A 179 12.59 8.44 82.05
C THR A 179 12.54 8.90 83.50
N ALA A 180 11.51 8.51 84.21
CA ALA A 180 11.39 8.86 85.67
C ALA A 180 12.29 7.98 86.53
N HIS A 181 12.48 6.70 86.18
CA HIS A 181 13.28 5.77 86.96
C HIS A 181 14.64 5.46 86.35
N TYR A 182 14.76 5.58 85.03
CA TYR A 182 15.99 5.23 84.28
C TYR A 182 16.45 6.42 83.45
N ARG A 183 17.67 6.88 83.73
CA ARG A 183 18.27 8.04 82.99
C ARG A 183 18.69 7.71 81.58
N PRO A 184 18.15 8.43 80.57
CA PRO A 184 18.49 8.17 79.18
C PRO A 184 19.98 8.30 78.87
N ASP A 185 20.69 9.22 79.53
CA ASP A 185 22.12 9.45 79.32
C ASP A 185 22.99 8.22 79.66
N ILE A 186 22.59 7.51 80.71
CA ILE A 186 23.23 6.26 81.09
C ILE A 186 22.92 5.14 80.09
N LEU A 187 21.68 5.06 79.65
CA LEU A 187 21.29 4.05 78.67
C LEU A 187 21.97 4.28 77.28
N ARG A 188 22.25 5.51 76.86
CA ARG A 188 23.02 5.83 75.67
C ARG A 188 24.46 5.34 75.77
N GLN A 189 25.08 5.34 76.92
CA GLN A 189 26.47 4.84 77.10
C GLN A 189 26.58 3.32 76.94
N CYS A 190 25.47 2.60 77.01
CA CYS A 190 25.43 1.15 76.87
C CYS A 190 25.46 0.65 75.38
N SER A 191 25.72 1.52 74.39
CA SER A 191 25.76 1.17 72.99
C SER A 191 24.56 0.35 72.55
N LEU A 192 23.32 0.79 72.81
CA LEU A 192 22.06 0.06 72.59
C LEU A 192 21.93 -0.40 71.12
N ASN A 193 22.59 0.26 70.20
CA ASN A 193 22.60 -0.13 68.77
C ASN A 193 23.15 -1.50 68.55
N GLU A 194 24.04 -2.01 69.43
CA GLU A 194 24.61 -3.34 69.32
C GLU A 194 23.66 -4.47 69.73
N TYR A 195 22.50 -4.12 70.26
CA TYR A 195 21.46 -5.04 70.69
C TYR A 195 20.16 -4.90 69.91
N LEU A 196 20.12 -4.12 68.81
CA LEU A 196 18.95 -3.88 68.03
C LEU A 196 19.19 -4.30 66.57
N PHE A 197 18.71 -5.47 66.22
CA PHE A 197 18.79 -6.04 64.87
C PHE A 197 17.37 -6.34 64.36
N PRO A 198 17.10 -6.19 63.06
CA PRO A 198 15.83 -6.63 62.47
C PRO A 198 15.61 -8.13 62.74
N ASN A 199 14.45 -8.49 63.27
CA ASN A 199 14.02 -9.86 63.47
C ASN A 199 12.73 -10.20 62.68
N LEU A 200 12.20 -9.24 61.98
CA LEU A 200 11.15 -9.41 61.00
C LEU A 200 11.75 -9.20 59.59
N THR A 201 11.72 -10.20 58.78
CA THR A 201 12.23 -10.18 57.38
C THR A 201 11.07 -10.40 56.42
N TYR A 202 11.04 -9.63 55.33
CA TYR A 202 10.05 -9.78 54.28
C TYR A 202 10.16 -11.15 53.59
N ASP A 203 9.06 -11.89 53.51
CA ASP A 203 8.97 -13.19 52.83
C ASP A 203 8.39 -12.97 51.42
N GLU A 204 9.26 -12.70 50.45
CA GLU A 204 8.90 -12.42 49.06
C GLU A 204 8.15 -13.60 48.43
N GLN A 205 8.64 -14.81 48.64
CA GLN A 205 8.06 -16.01 48.02
C GLN A 205 6.61 -16.24 48.47
N ARG A 206 6.36 -16.14 49.74
CA ARG A 206 5.01 -16.31 50.29
C ARG A 206 4.10 -15.14 49.94
N THR A 207 4.62 -13.93 49.97
CA THR A 207 3.88 -12.74 49.58
C THR A 207 3.41 -12.82 48.15
N GLU A 208 4.29 -13.15 47.21
CA GLU A 208 3.94 -13.26 45.80
C GLU A 208 3.00 -14.48 45.55
N THR A 209 3.19 -15.59 46.24
CA THR A 209 2.29 -16.75 46.14
C THR A 209 0.89 -16.40 46.63
N ALA A 210 0.77 -15.77 47.78
CA ALA A 210 -0.54 -15.39 48.35
C ALA A 210 -1.23 -14.31 47.51
N LYS A 211 -0.48 -13.35 46.99
CA LYS A 211 -0.98 -12.36 46.04
C LYS A 211 -1.52 -13.00 44.75
N LYS A 212 -0.79 -13.96 44.20
CA LYS A 212 -1.24 -14.71 43.06
C LYS A 212 -2.49 -15.55 43.34
N GLU A 213 -2.52 -16.27 44.44
CA GLU A 213 -3.70 -17.03 44.88
C GLU A 213 -4.93 -16.13 45.08
N MET A 214 -4.74 -14.91 45.64
CA MET A 214 -5.82 -13.96 45.83
C MET A 214 -6.38 -13.46 44.48
N LEU A 215 -5.51 -13.23 43.49
CA LEU A 215 -5.89 -12.88 42.11
C LEU A 215 -6.48 -14.06 41.34
N ASP A 216 -5.96 -15.28 41.53
CA ASP A 216 -6.49 -16.47 40.91
C ASP A 216 -7.88 -16.87 41.41
N ASN A 217 -8.20 -16.57 42.66
CA ASN A 217 -9.53 -16.76 43.27
C ASN A 217 -10.53 -15.66 42.90
N TYR A 218 -10.09 -14.61 42.23
CA TYR A 218 -10.96 -13.53 41.76
C TYR A 218 -11.89 -13.99 40.65
N SER A 219 -13.20 -13.80 40.81
CA SER A 219 -14.18 -14.12 39.77
C SER A 219 -14.24 -13.03 38.71
N TRP A 220 -13.61 -13.29 37.57
CA TRP A 220 -13.61 -12.43 36.39
C TRP A 220 -14.87 -12.58 35.50
N ALA A 221 -15.85 -13.37 35.94
CA ALA A 221 -17.15 -13.54 35.35
C ALA A 221 -18.30 -13.20 36.30
N ASN A 222 -19.35 -12.57 35.77
CA ASN A 222 -20.57 -12.22 36.52
C ASN A 222 -21.62 -13.33 36.57
N GLY A 223 -21.39 -14.42 35.79
CA GLY A 223 -22.33 -15.54 35.70
C GLY A 223 -21.96 -16.47 34.54
N ILE A 224 -22.83 -17.44 34.29
CA ILE A 224 -22.68 -18.43 33.21
C ILE A 224 -23.98 -18.45 32.42
N VAL A 225 -23.87 -18.42 31.09
CA VAL A 225 -24.97 -18.72 30.16
C VAL A 225 -24.90 -20.19 29.81
N LEU A 226 -26.00 -20.91 29.99
CA LEU A 226 -26.08 -22.35 29.70
C LEU A 226 -26.45 -22.59 28.24
N SER A 227 -25.99 -23.72 27.69
CA SER A 227 -26.37 -24.19 26.37
C SER A 227 -27.88 -24.31 26.25
N GLY A 228 -28.47 -23.80 25.17
CA GLY A 228 -29.91 -23.76 24.98
C GLY A 228 -30.61 -22.57 25.63
N GLN A 229 -29.90 -21.72 26.39
CA GLN A 229 -30.47 -20.48 26.97
C GLN A 229 -30.65 -19.43 25.88
N LYS A 230 -31.81 -18.77 25.87
CA LYS A 230 -32.06 -17.62 24.97
C LYS A 230 -31.20 -16.43 25.41
N ILE A 231 -30.51 -15.81 24.45
CA ILE A 231 -29.69 -14.60 24.67
C ILE A 231 -30.46 -13.35 24.26
N ILE A 232 -30.98 -13.33 23.03
CA ILE A 232 -31.73 -12.18 22.49
C ILE A 232 -32.65 -12.62 21.36
N ASP A 233 -33.77 -11.93 21.16
CA ASP A 233 -34.70 -12.19 20.06
C ASP A 233 -34.70 -11.06 19.03
N ARG A 234 -35.25 -11.35 17.85
CA ARG A 234 -35.35 -10.37 16.75
C ARG A 234 -36.16 -9.14 17.18
N GLY A 235 -35.56 -7.96 17.03
CA GLY A 235 -36.19 -6.68 17.38
C GLY A 235 -35.99 -6.25 18.85
N GLU A 236 -35.43 -7.11 19.73
CA GLU A 236 -35.06 -6.70 21.09
C GLU A 236 -33.88 -5.72 21.02
N ILE A 237 -33.92 -4.68 21.87
CA ILE A 237 -32.82 -3.69 21.99
C ILE A 237 -31.66 -4.34 22.74
N VAL A 238 -30.47 -4.22 22.23
CA VAL A 238 -29.25 -4.72 22.87
C VAL A 238 -28.93 -3.81 24.08
N SER A 239 -29.33 -4.24 25.28
CA SER A 239 -28.96 -3.58 26.54
C SER A 239 -27.47 -3.76 26.81
N GLN A 240 -26.91 -2.98 27.77
CA GLN A 240 -25.52 -3.14 28.20
C GLN A 240 -25.25 -4.57 28.74
N GLU A 241 -26.20 -5.18 29.44
CA GLU A 241 -26.08 -6.55 29.92
C GLU A 241 -26.06 -7.55 28.77
N THR A 242 -27.00 -7.43 27.82
CA THR A 242 -27.05 -8.27 26.64
C THR A 242 -25.78 -8.09 25.76
N TYR A 243 -25.27 -6.88 25.69
CA TYR A 243 -24.02 -6.60 24.98
C TYR A 243 -22.84 -7.37 25.62
N ASN A 244 -22.73 -7.38 26.95
CA ASN A 244 -21.67 -8.11 27.67
C ASN A 244 -21.80 -9.63 27.45
N ILE A 245 -23.02 -10.15 27.39
CA ILE A 245 -23.29 -11.57 27.09
C ILE A 245 -22.86 -11.89 25.66
N LEU A 246 -23.24 -11.07 24.68
CA LEU A 246 -22.89 -11.25 23.27
C LEU A 246 -21.39 -11.16 23.04
N GLU A 247 -20.72 -10.21 23.71
CA GLU A 247 -19.28 -10.05 23.65
C GLU A 247 -18.55 -11.25 24.27
N SER A 248 -19.08 -11.78 25.37
CA SER A 248 -18.57 -12.99 26.02
C SER A 248 -18.72 -14.21 25.13
N LEU A 249 -19.89 -14.37 24.48
CA LEU A 249 -20.13 -15.41 23.49
C LEU A 249 -19.16 -15.28 22.31
N ARG A 250 -18.88 -14.05 21.86
CA ARG A 250 -17.89 -13.75 20.81
C ARG A 250 -16.50 -14.21 21.21
N LYS A 251 -16.02 -13.81 22.41
CA LYS A 251 -14.71 -14.18 22.94
C LYS A 251 -14.57 -15.71 23.05
N GLU A 252 -15.57 -16.39 23.59
CA GLU A 252 -15.55 -17.86 23.74
C GLU A 252 -15.69 -18.59 22.41
N SER A 253 -16.47 -18.08 21.47
CA SER A 253 -16.56 -18.67 20.12
C SER A 253 -15.23 -18.60 19.39
N ILE A 254 -14.51 -17.48 19.51
CA ILE A 254 -13.16 -17.30 18.97
C ILE A 254 -12.19 -18.29 19.63
N LYS A 255 -12.18 -18.37 20.96
CA LYS A 255 -11.31 -19.26 21.74
C LYS A 255 -11.54 -20.75 21.42
N ARG A 256 -12.79 -21.15 21.23
CA ARG A 256 -13.15 -22.53 20.83
C ARG A 256 -12.85 -22.84 19.38
N SER A 257 -12.89 -21.82 18.47
CA SER A 257 -12.50 -21.98 17.06
C SER A 257 -10.99 -22.21 16.88
N GLU A 258 -10.22 -22.19 17.94
CA GLU A 258 -8.77 -22.42 17.91
C GLU A 258 -8.34 -23.87 17.69
N SER A 259 -9.26 -24.81 17.47
CA SER A 259 -8.87 -26.17 17.12
C SER A 259 -8.07 -26.17 15.80
N ILE A 260 -6.95 -26.88 15.77
CA ILE A 260 -6.05 -26.99 14.61
C ILE A 260 -6.82 -27.40 13.34
N GLY A 261 -7.85 -28.26 13.49
CA GLY A 261 -8.70 -28.71 12.40
C GLY A 261 -9.52 -27.57 11.77
N GLN A 262 -10.13 -26.72 12.58
CA GLN A 262 -10.95 -25.60 12.11
C GLN A 262 -10.09 -24.50 11.45
N LYS A 263 -8.90 -24.21 11.97
CA LYS A 263 -7.94 -23.30 11.32
C LYS A 263 -7.50 -23.79 9.94
N ARG A 264 -7.28 -25.11 9.77
CA ARG A 264 -6.96 -25.71 8.47
C ARG A 264 -8.12 -25.62 7.48
N LEU A 265 -9.35 -25.89 7.93
CA LEU A 265 -10.54 -25.79 7.09
C LEU A 265 -10.79 -24.33 6.64
N MET A 266 -10.64 -23.38 7.55
CA MET A 266 -10.74 -21.96 7.25
C MET A 266 -9.68 -21.51 6.24
N LEU A 267 -8.42 -21.94 6.43
CA LEU A 267 -7.35 -21.70 5.47
C LEU A 267 -7.69 -22.26 4.09
N ALA A 268 -8.17 -23.49 4.02
CA ALA A 268 -8.59 -24.13 2.76
C ALA A 268 -9.72 -23.32 2.09
N GLY A 269 -10.69 -22.83 2.87
CA GLY A 269 -11.77 -21.95 2.38
C GLY A 269 -11.24 -20.61 1.84
N GLN A 270 -10.29 -19.97 2.54
CA GLN A 270 -9.66 -18.73 2.08
C GLN A 270 -8.87 -18.95 0.79
N VAL A 271 -8.08 -20.04 0.71
CA VAL A 271 -7.33 -20.39 -0.51
C VAL A 271 -8.29 -20.61 -1.68
N LEU A 272 -9.35 -21.38 -1.47
CA LEU A 272 -10.35 -21.67 -2.51
C LEU A 272 -11.04 -20.39 -3.00
N PHE A 273 -11.50 -19.55 -2.06
CA PHE A 273 -12.18 -18.29 -2.37
C PHE A 273 -11.31 -17.34 -3.18
N VAL A 274 -10.11 -17.04 -2.70
CA VAL A 274 -9.18 -16.15 -3.41
C VAL A 274 -8.79 -16.73 -4.77
N SER A 275 -8.54 -18.05 -4.82
CA SER A 275 -8.18 -18.74 -6.08
C SER A 275 -9.29 -18.66 -7.11
N ILE A 276 -10.56 -18.80 -6.75
CA ILE A 276 -11.69 -18.68 -7.67
C ILE A 276 -11.73 -17.29 -8.31
N PHE A 277 -11.67 -16.21 -7.53
CA PHE A 277 -11.73 -14.85 -8.07
C PHE A 277 -10.50 -14.51 -8.91
N MET A 278 -9.31 -14.90 -8.47
CA MET A 278 -8.08 -14.70 -9.23
C MET A 278 -8.05 -15.53 -10.52
N LEU A 279 -8.59 -16.75 -10.50
CA LEU A 279 -8.74 -17.60 -11.68
C LEU A 279 -9.73 -16.99 -12.68
N CYS A 280 -10.90 -16.55 -12.22
CA CYS A 280 -11.87 -15.83 -13.05
C CYS A 280 -11.25 -14.61 -13.71
N PHE A 281 -10.46 -13.83 -12.96
CA PHE A 281 -9.74 -12.68 -13.51
C PHE A 281 -8.68 -13.09 -14.55
N MET A 282 -7.94 -14.15 -14.29
CA MET A 282 -6.94 -14.68 -15.22
C MET A 282 -7.58 -15.22 -16.51
N LEU A 283 -8.73 -15.93 -16.39
CA LEU A 283 -9.52 -16.39 -17.53
C LEU A 283 -10.08 -15.21 -18.36
N TYR A 284 -10.56 -14.16 -17.68
CA TYR A 284 -10.96 -12.94 -18.37
C TYR A 284 -9.82 -12.37 -19.23
N LEU A 285 -8.61 -12.31 -18.70
CA LEU A 285 -7.45 -11.82 -19.45
C LEU A 285 -7.11 -12.74 -20.64
N ASP A 286 -7.15 -14.04 -20.44
CA ASP A 286 -6.82 -15.00 -21.51
C ASP A 286 -7.87 -15.00 -22.63
N LEU A 287 -9.16 -14.91 -22.30
CA LEU A 287 -10.24 -14.95 -23.27
C LEU A 287 -10.44 -13.61 -23.99
N PHE A 288 -10.40 -12.50 -23.28
CA PHE A 288 -10.82 -11.18 -23.78
C PHE A 288 -9.68 -10.18 -23.96
N ARG A 289 -8.52 -10.40 -23.31
CA ARG A 289 -7.37 -9.49 -23.32
C ARG A 289 -6.05 -10.21 -23.50
N LYS A 290 -5.95 -10.99 -24.57
CA LYS A 290 -4.76 -11.80 -24.89
C LYS A 290 -3.47 -10.99 -25.01
N ASP A 291 -3.55 -9.74 -25.44
CA ASP A 291 -2.45 -8.78 -25.50
C ASP A 291 -1.89 -8.47 -24.10
N TYR A 292 -2.74 -8.20 -23.11
CA TYR A 292 -2.32 -7.98 -21.72
C TYR A 292 -1.86 -9.27 -21.06
N TYR A 293 -2.51 -10.38 -21.34
CA TYR A 293 -2.15 -11.70 -20.83
C TYR A 293 -0.77 -12.16 -21.29
N LYS A 294 -0.37 -11.81 -22.52
CA LYS A 294 0.95 -12.16 -23.10
C LYS A 294 2.04 -11.21 -22.63
N ARG A 295 1.72 -9.95 -22.35
CA ARG A 295 2.70 -8.93 -21.94
C ARG A 295 2.98 -9.05 -20.45
N LYS A 296 4.22 -9.47 -20.08
CA LYS A 296 4.64 -9.69 -18.69
C LYS A 296 4.39 -8.46 -17.80
N GLY A 297 4.72 -7.25 -18.26
CA GLY A 297 4.50 -6.01 -17.52
C GLY A 297 3.03 -5.74 -17.19
N SER A 298 2.09 -6.01 -18.13
CA SER A 298 0.66 -5.83 -17.89
C SER A 298 0.13 -6.81 -16.86
N LEU A 299 0.52 -8.09 -16.96
CA LEU A 299 0.11 -9.12 -16.02
C LEU A 299 0.64 -8.83 -14.62
N SER A 300 1.94 -8.51 -14.51
CA SER A 300 2.55 -8.16 -13.21
C SER A 300 1.89 -6.95 -12.55
N LEU A 301 1.61 -5.88 -13.32
CA LEU A 301 0.96 -4.67 -12.80
C LEU A 301 -0.42 -5.01 -12.22
N LEU A 302 -1.25 -5.73 -12.97
CA LEU A 302 -2.60 -6.08 -12.55
C LEU A 302 -2.60 -6.91 -11.26
N PHE A 303 -1.78 -7.96 -11.22
CA PHE A 303 -1.68 -8.83 -10.05
C PHE A 303 -1.06 -8.12 -8.84
N ALA A 304 -0.05 -7.28 -9.06
CA ALA A 304 0.57 -6.49 -7.99
C ALA A 304 -0.40 -5.49 -7.37
N LEU A 305 -1.23 -4.80 -8.18
CA LEU A 305 -2.23 -3.86 -7.68
C LEU A 305 -3.32 -4.58 -6.87
N ILE A 306 -3.89 -5.68 -7.38
CA ILE A 306 -4.88 -6.48 -6.65
C ILE A 306 -4.30 -6.96 -5.31
N MET A 307 -3.09 -7.55 -5.35
CA MET A 307 -2.39 -8.03 -4.17
C MET A 307 -2.16 -6.92 -3.14
N PHE A 308 -1.68 -5.75 -3.58
CA PHE A 308 -1.42 -4.60 -2.73
C PHE A 308 -2.66 -4.18 -1.94
N TYR A 309 -3.80 -3.96 -2.61
CA TYR A 309 -5.03 -3.55 -1.94
C TYR A 309 -5.58 -4.62 -1.00
N CYS A 310 -5.52 -5.90 -1.39
CA CYS A 310 -5.96 -7.00 -0.52
C CYS A 310 -5.08 -7.10 0.74
N VAL A 311 -3.76 -6.97 0.61
CA VAL A 311 -2.83 -7.05 1.74
C VAL A 311 -2.99 -5.84 2.68
N VAL A 312 -3.08 -4.62 2.14
CA VAL A 312 -3.30 -3.41 2.95
C VAL A 312 -4.62 -3.50 3.71
N THR A 313 -5.70 -3.92 3.05
CA THR A 313 -7.00 -4.15 3.72
C THR A 313 -6.88 -5.17 4.84
N ALA A 314 -6.27 -6.31 4.57
CA ALA A 314 -6.10 -7.38 5.56
C ALA A 314 -5.29 -6.94 6.78
N ILE A 315 -4.19 -6.21 6.57
CA ILE A 315 -3.35 -5.67 7.66
C ILE A 315 -4.12 -4.64 8.49
N MET A 316 -4.85 -3.72 7.85
CA MET A 316 -5.63 -2.71 8.57
C MET A 316 -6.73 -3.33 9.43
N VAL A 317 -7.43 -4.33 8.90
CA VAL A 317 -8.48 -5.06 9.63
C VAL A 317 -7.91 -5.88 10.77
N ALA A 318 -6.82 -6.63 10.52
CA ALA A 318 -6.21 -7.50 11.53
C ALA A 318 -5.67 -6.73 12.75
N ASN A 319 -5.15 -5.53 12.52
CA ASN A 319 -4.53 -4.71 13.58
C ASN A 319 -5.44 -3.57 14.09
N ASN A 320 -6.68 -3.46 13.62
CA ASN A 320 -7.59 -2.34 13.92
C ASN A 320 -6.96 -0.94 13.72
N ILE A 321 -6.08 -0.81 12.71
CA ILE A 321 -5.39 0.44 12.38
C ILE A 321 -6.28 1.23 11.43
N PHE A 322 -6.85 2.33 11.86
CA PHE A 322 -7.72 3.20 11.06
C PHE A 322 -8.95 2.49 10.44
N ASN A 323 -9.85 3.28 9.87
CA ASN A 323 -11.00 2.77 9.15
C ASN A 323 -10.62 2.41 7.70
N VAL A 324 -11.06 1.26 7.19
CA VAL A 324 -10.77 0.78 5.82
C VAL A 324 -11.27 1.71 4.71
N TYR A 325 -12.24 2.56 5.00
CA TYR A 325 -12.75 3.56 4.06
C TYR A 325 -11.76 4.70 3.76
N ILE A 326 -10.65 4.80 4.49
CA ILE A 326 -9.54 5.72 4.17
C ILE A 326 -8.75 5.22 2.95
N ILE A 327 -8.72 3.91 2.69
CA ILE A 327 -7.98 3.34 1.56
C ILE A 327 -8.60 3.82 0.24
N PRO A 328 -7.83 4.46 -0.67
CA PRO A 328 -8.36 4.97 -1.92
C PRO A 328 -8.49 3.85 -2.98
N TYR A 329 -9.47 2.95 -2.80
CA TYR A 329 -9.68 1.85 -3.75
C TYR A 329 -9.96 2.32 -5.18
N ALA A 330 -10.55 3.51 -5.35
CA ALA A 330 -10.78 4.12 -6.66
C ALA A 330 -9.47 4.45 -7.42
N MET A 331 -8.33 4.49 -6.73
CA MET A 331 -7.01 4.66 -7.36
C MET A 331 -6.64 3.45 -8.23
N LEU A 332 -7.02 2.23 -7.83
CA LEU A 332 -6.75 1.00 -8.60
C LEU A 332 -7.31 1.08 -10.03
N PRO A 333 -8.61 1.31 -10.24
CA PRO A 333 -9.14 1.39 -11.60
C PRO A 333 -8.63 2.63 -12.35
N VAL A 334 -8.29 3.74 -11.66
CA VAL A 334 -7.66 4.90 -12.30
C VAL A 334 -6.30 4.52 -12.89
N ILE A 335 -5.42 3.87 -12.13
CA ILE A 335 -4.10 3.44 -12.61
C ILE A 335 -4.25 2.46 -13.79
N ILE A 336 -5.12 1.46 -13.64
CA ILE A 336 -5.32 0.47 -14.72
C ILE A 336 -5.85 1.14 -15.98
N ARG A 337 -6.79 2.09 -15.87
CA ARG A 337 -7.35 2.79 -17.00
C ARG A 337 -6.33 3.65 -17.74
N VAL A 338 -5.41 4.29 -17.03
CA VAL A 338 -4.36 5.13 -17.63
C VAL A 338 -3.44 4.31 -18.53
N PHE A 339 -3.09 3.10 -18.13
CA PHE A 339 -2.12 2.26 -18.87
C PHE A 339 -2.76 1.22 -19.77
N LEU A 340 -3.97 0.78 -19.47
CA LEU A 340 -4.67 -0.29 -20.17
C LEU A 340 -6.03 0.19 -20.70
N ASP A 341 -7.13 -0.33 -20.14
CA ASP A 341 -8.48 0.01 -20.60
C ASP A 341 -9.53 -0.03 -19.45
N SER A 342 -10.71 0.58 -19.73
CA SER A 342 -11.79 0.71 -18.75
C SER A 342 -12.41 -0.61 -18.34
N ARG A 343 -12.50 -1.60 -19.26
CA ARG A 343 -13.14 -2.89 -18.97
C ARG A 343 -12.27 -3.70 -18.02
N THR A 344 -10.96 -3.73 -18.29
CA THR A 344 -9.98 -4.38 -17.42
C THR A 344 -9.92 -3.69 -16.05
N ALA A 345 -9.99 -2.34 -16.02
CA ALA A 345 -10.03 -1.57 -14.78
C ALA A 345 -11.24 -1.94 -13.91
N PHE A 346 -12.43 -2.04 -14.52
CA PHE A 346 -13.64 -2.42 -13.82
C PHE A 346 -13.59 -3.86 -13.26
N ILE A 347 -13.19 -4.82 -14.09
CA ILE A 347 -13.12 -6.24 -13.64
C ILE A 347 -12.06 -6.41 -12.53
N ALA A 348 -10.92 -5.74 -12.63
CA ALA A 348 -9.91 -5.75 -11.57
C ALA A 348 -10.42 -5.13 -10.28
N GLN A 349 -11.17 -4.01 -10.36
CA GLN A 349 -11.82 -3.36 -9.22
C GLN A 349 -12.82 -4.32 -8.54
N VAL A 350 -13.71 -4.94 -9.31
CA VAL A 350 -14.68 -5.92 -8.80
C VAL A 350 -13.97 -7.07 -8.09
N THR A 351 -12.96 -7.67 -8.74
CA THR A 351 -12.17 -8.77 -8.17
C THR A 351 -11.54 -8.37 -6.84
N THR A 352 -10.91 -7.20 -6.79
CA THR A 352 -10.25 -6.69 -5.57
C THR A 352 -11.25 -6.47 -4.43
N ILE A 353 -12.38 -5.80 -4.72
CA ILE A 353 -13.39 -5.48 -3.70
C ILE A 353 -14.02 -6.76 -3.15
N LEU A 354 -14.33 -7.75 -4.00
CA LEU A 354 -14.90 -9.01 -3.56
C LEU A 354 -13.92 -9.80 -2.69
N ILE A 355 -12.63 -9.81 -3.01
CA ILE A 355 -11.62 -10.45 -2.16
C ILE A 355 -11.48 -9.69 -0.83
N CYS A 356 -11.41 -8.35 -0.85
CA CYS A 356 -11.30 -7.55 0.35
C CYS A 356 -12.51 -7.67 1.28
N SER A 357 -13.71 -7.80 0.71
CA SER A 357 -14.97 -7.85 1.47
C SER A 357 -15.05 -9.00 2.47
N ILE A 358 -14.30 -10.10 2.23
CA ILE A 358 -14.27 -11.25 3.13
C ILE A 358 -13.70 -10.92 4.51
N CYS A 359 -12.83 -9.90 4.60
CA CYS A 359 -12.21 -9.47 5.87
C CYS A 359 -13.10 -8.55 6.69
N LEU A 360 -14.15 -7.96 6.10
CA LEU A 360 -14.85 -6.83 6.66
C LEU A 360 -16.09 -7.22 7.47
N ARG A 361 -16.41 -6.38 8.46
CA ARG A 361 -17.59 -6.52 9.29
C ARG A 361 -18.88 -6.23 8.52
N TYR A 362 -18.88 -5.20 7.64
CA TYR A 362 -20.02 -4.76 6.82
C TYR A 362 -19.72 -4.92 5.32
N PRO A 363 -19.70 -6.15 4.80
CA PRO A 363 -19.27 -6.41 3.42
C PRO A 363 -20.22 -5.79 2.38
N HIS A 364 -21.53 -5.75 2.63
CA HIS A 364 -22.51 -5.19 1.68
C HIS A 364 -22.34 -3.68 1.50
N GLU A 365 -22.25 -2.91 2.58
CA GLU A 365 -21.99 -1.48 2.56
C GLU A 365 -20.68 -1.18 1.84
N PHE A 366 -19.62 -1.89 2.18
CA PHE A 366 -18.30 -1.74 1.56
C PHE A 366 -18.35 -1.99 0.05
N ILE A 367 -18.98 -3.09 -0.40
CA ILE A 367 -19.10 -3.43 -1.82
C ILE A 367 -19.85 -2.32 -2.57
N LEU A 368 -20.99 -1.86 -2.06
CA LEU A 368 -21.79 -0.82 -2.69
C LEU A 368 -21.00 0.49 -2.83
N LEU A 369 -20.37 0.94 -1.76
CA LEU A 369 -19.56 2.17 -1.75
C LEU A 369 -18.38 2.09 -2.72
N GLN A 370 -17.59 1.00 -2.64
CA GLN A 370 -16.37 0.89 -3.44
C GLN A 370 -16.65 0.65 -4.93
N LEU A 371 -17.70 -0.08 -5.29
CA LEU A 371 -18.08 -0.27 -6.69
C LEU A 371 -18.61 1.03 -7.30
N SER A 372 -19.45 1.77 -6.57
CA SER A 372 -19.98 3.05 -7.03
C SER A 372 -18.86 4.08 -7.25
N ALA A 373 -17.95 4.21 -6.29
CA ALA A 373 -16.80 5.10 -6.39
C ALA A 373 -15.85 4.71 -7.53
N GLY A 374 -15.59 3.41 -7.70
CA GLY A 374 -14.75 2.90 -8.79
C GLY A 374 -15.38 3.15 -10.18
N LEU A 375 -16.69 2.98 -10.34
CA LEU A 375 -17.40 3.29 -11.59
C LEU A 375 -17.28 4.79 -11.93
N VAL A 376 -17.53 5.67 -10.95
CA VAL A 376 -17.43 7.12 -11.15
C VAL A 376 -15.99 7.51 -11.48
N ALA A 377 -15.00 6.93 -10.82
CA ALA A 377 -13.59 7.16 -11.14
C ALA A 377 -13.26 6.75 -12.59
N ILE A 378 -13.77 5.60 -13.05
CA ILE A 378 -13.62 5.17 -14.44
C ILE A 378 -14.30 6.13 -15.41
N PHE A 379 -15.52 6.57 -15.16
CA PHE A 379 -16.27 7.43 -16.09
C PHE A 379 -15.76 8.86 -16.13
N SER A 380 -15.34 9.41 -14.99
CA SER A 380 -14.85 10.79 -14.88
C SER A 380 -13.51 11.00 -15.57
N LEU A 381 -12.70 9.94 -15.71
CA LEU A 381 -11.35 10.00 -16.25
C LEU A 381 -11.29 9.32 -17.62
N ARG A 382 -11.62 10.02 -18.71
CA ARG A 382 -11.55 9.47 -20.08
C ARG A 382 -10.12 9.21 -20.53
N GLU A 383 -9.28 10.23 -20.45
CA GLU A 383 -7.84 10.19 -20.72
C GLU A 383 -7.15 11.15 -19.76
N LEU A 384 -6.16 10.68 -19.04
CA LEU A 384 -5.38 11.53 -18.15
C LEU A 384 -4.29 12.24 -18.97
N SER A 385 -4.56 13.49 -19.31
CA SER A 385 -3.61 14.37 -20.00
C SER A 385 -3.25 15.60 -19.17
N GLN A 386 -4.08 15.96 -18.18
CA GLN A 386 -3.91 17.15 -17.34
C GLN A 386 -4.11 16.82 -15.86
N ARG A 387 -3.34 17.46 -15.00
CA ARG A 387 -3.44 17.28 -13.53
C ARG A 387 -4.83 17.65 -12.98
N SER A 388 -5.47 18.66 -13.55
CA SER A 388 -6.81 19.11 -13.14
C SER A 388 -7.89 18.03 -13.27
N GLN A 389 -7.74 17.09 -14.18
CA GLN A 389 -8.69 15.99 -14.36
C GLN A 389 -8.73 15.07 -13.13
N LEU A 390 -7.59 14.86 -12.47
CA LEU A 390 -7.53 14.03 -11.26
C LEU A 390 -8.22 14.72 -10.08
N PHE A 391 -8.08 16.05 -9.93
CA PHE A 391 -8.80 16.81 -8.90
C PHE A 391 -10.32 16.68 -9.08
N ARG A 392 -10.81 16.83 -10.33
CA ARG A 392 -12.23 16.64 -10.64
C ARG A 392 -12.68 15.22 -10.31
N THR A 393 -11.89 14.21 -10.66
CA THR A 393 -12.21 12.81 -10.35
C THR A 393 -12.26 12.58 -8.84
N ALA A 394 -11.29 13.07 -8.07
CA ALA A 394 -11.26 12.96 -6.62
C ALA A 394 -12.51 13.60 -5.97
N PHE A 395 -12.88 14.80 -6.41
CA PHE A 395 -14.09 15.47 -5.94
C PHE A 395 -15.38 14.66 -6.24
N LEU A 396 -15.52 14.13 -7.46
CA LEU A 396 -16.65 13.30 -7.84
C LEU A 396 -16.70 11.98 -7.04
N VAL A 397 -15.55 11.38 -6.73
CA VAL A 397 -15.45 10.18 -5.89
C VAL A 397 -15.91 10.48 -4.46
N ILE A 398 -15.46 11.59 -3.85
CA ILE A 398 -15.92 12.02 -2.52
C ILE A 398 -17.44 12.21 -2.51
N LEU A 399 -17.96 12.92 -3.50
CA LEU A 399 -19.41 13.17 -3.63
C LEU A 399 -20.19 11.87 -3.79
N THR A 400 -19.67 10.92 -4.55
CA THR A 400 -20.28 9.59 -4.75
C THR A 400 -20.33 8.81 -3.44
N TYR A 401 -19.20 8.75 -2.69
CA TYR A 401 -19.20 8.12 -1.38
C TYR A 401 -20.22 8.75 -0.45
N ALA A 402 -20.24 10.07 -0.37
CA ALA A 402 -21.19 10.80 0.49
C ALA A 402 -22.64 10.52 0.11
N ALA A 403 -22.97 10.56 -1.17
CA ALA A 403 -24.33 10.34 -1.65
C ALA A 403 -24.81 8.89 -1.46
N VAL A 404 -23.97 7.91 -1.81
CA VAL A 404 -24.32 6.49 -1.68
C VAL A 404 -24.41 6.09 -0.20
N TYR A 405 -23.49 6.57 0.65
CA TYR A 405 -23.53 6.32 2.09
C TYR A 405 -24.78 6.95 2.71
N PHE A 406 -25.09 8.20 2.40
CA PHE A 406 -26.31 8.88 2.87
C PHE A 406 -27.57 8.11 2.48
N ALA A 407 -27.67 7.69 1.20
CA ALA A 407 -28.81 6.91 0.73
C ALA A 407 -28.92 5.55 1.44
N PHE A 408 -27.79 4.88 1.67
CA PHE A 408 -27.72 3.61 2.40
C PHE A 408 -28.17 3.77 3.86
N GLU A 409 -27.69 4.80 4.57
CA GLU A 409 -28.08 5.10 5.95
C GLU A 409 -29.59 5.44 6.06
N LEU A 410 -30.15 6.20 5.10
CA LEU A 410 -31.58 6.48 5.06
C LEU A 410 -32.43 5.20 4.93
N ILE A 411 -31.95 4.21 4.16
CA ILE A 411 -32.65 2.94 3.97
C ILE A 411 -32.55 2.06 5.24
N THR A 412 -31.41 2.12 5.95
CA THR A 412 -31.15 1.20 7.07
C THR A 412 -31.60 1.74 8.41
N GLU A 413 -31.41 3.03 8.70
CA GLU A 413 -31.62 3.60 10.04
C GLU A 413 -32.97 4.34 10.17
N ASN A 414 -33.57 4.79 9.07
CA ASN A 414 -34.85 5.57 9.03
C ASN A 414 -34.86 6.81 9.97
N ASP A 415 -33.71 7.27 10.44
CA ASP A 415 -33.54 8.36 11.38
C ASP A 415 -32.30 9.19 11.07
N LEU A 416 -32.50 10.46 10.67
CA LEU A 416 -31.44 11.37 10.29
C LEU A 416 -30.43 11.68 11.44
N THR A 417 -30.90 11.56 12.69
CA THR A 417 -30.04 11.89 13.86
C THR A 417 -29.00 10.81 14.16
N LYS A 418 -29.18 9.61 13.59
CA LYS A 418 -28.31 8.46 13.81
C LYS A 418 -27.22 8.29 12.75
N ILE A 419 -27.17 9.18 11.76
CA ILE A 419 -26.17 9.13 10.70
C ILE A 419 -24.77 9.35 11.28
N ASN A 420 -23.85 8.43 10.98
CA ASN A 420 -22.48 8.53 11.47
C ASN A 420 -21.66 9.57 10.68
N GLY A 421 -21.57 10.78 11.21
CA GLY A 421 -20.86 11.89 10.58
C GLY A 421 -19.34 11.65 10.38
N SER A 422 -18.71 10.76 11.17
CA SER A 422 -17.28 10.47 11.03
C SER A 422 -16.94 9.77 9.71
N MET A 423 -17.88 9.07 9.09
CA MET A 423 -17.68 8.42 7.79
C MET A 423 -17.36 9.41 6.69
N TYR A 424 -17.98 10.59 6.69
CA TYR A 424 -17.70 11.64 5.70
C TYR A 424 -16.25 12.15 5.80
N THR A 425 -15.68 12.20 6.99
CA THR A 425 -14.26 12.54 7.18
C THR A 425 -13.36 11.50 6.50
N TYR A 426 -13.66 10.21 6.62
CA TYR A 426 -12.89 9.16 5.94
C TYR A 426 -12.99 9.28 4.41
N PHE A 427 -14.16 9.65 3.87
CA PHE A 427 -14.33 9.87 2.43
C PHE A 427 -13.52 11.06 1.91
N VAL A 428 -13.42 12.13 2.69
CA VAL A 428 -12.56 13.28 2.33
C VAL A 428 -11.09 12.87 2.35
N ILE A 429 -10.62 12.17 3.38
CA ILE A 429 -9.25 11.65 3.45
C ILE A 429 -8.96 10.72 2.26
N ASN A 430 -9.88 9.82 1.92
CA ASN A 430 -9.79 8.93 0.76
C ASN A 430 -9.59 9.71 -0.55
N GLY A 431 -10.39 10.76 -0.77
CA GLY A 431 -10.27 11.61 -1.94
C GLY A 431 -8.96 12.38 -2.01
N VAL A 432 -8.44 12.84 -0.87
CA VAL A 432 -7.11 13.47 -0.81
C VAL A 432 -6.03 12.45 -1.16
N LEU A 433 -6.11 11.22 -0.61
CA LEU A 433 -5.18 10.15 -0.93
C LEU A 433 -5.27 9.73 -2.41
N LEU A 434 -6.44 9.83 -3.04
CA LEU A 434 -6.58 9.55 -4.47
C LEU A 434 -5.70 10.48 -5.34
N LEU A 435 -5.40 11.70 -4.90
CA LEU A 435 -4.52 12.62 -5.62
C LEU A 435 -3.07 12.10 -5.71
N PHE A 436 -2.65 11.24 -4.78
CA PHE A 436 -1.34 10.57 -4.85
C PHE A 436 -1.23 9.59 -6.02
N THR A 437 -2.31 9.33 -6.75
CA THR A 437 -2.24 8.59 -8.02
C THR A 437 -1.22 9.20 -8.97
N TYR A 438 -1.12 10.54 -9.04
CA TYR A 438 -0.23 11.20 -10.00
C TYR A 438 1.27 10.84 -9.82
N PRO A 439 1.88 10.97 -8.64
CA PRO A 439 3.25 10.52 -8.44
C PRO A 439 3.41 9.00 -8.56
N LEU A 440 2.37 8.21 -8.22
CA LEU A 440 2.41 6.76 -8.37
C LEU A 440 2.44 6.31 -9.84
N LEU A 441 1.84 7.08 -10.77
CA LEU A 441 1.93 6.77 -12.20
C LEU A 441 3.38 6.73 -12.66
N PHE A 442 4.21 7.66 -12.25
CA PHE A 442 5.65 7.67 -12.57
C PHE A 442 6.35 6.40 -12.05
N LEU A 443 6.04 5.98 -10.83
CA LEU A 443 6.59 4.74 -10.26
C LEU A 443 6.17 3.52 -11.08
N VAL A 444 4.89 3.44 -11.49
CA VAL A 444 4.36 2.35 -12.32
C VAL A 444 5.02 2.34 -13.70
N GLU A 445 5.20 3.50 -14.33
CA GLU A 445 5.90 3.62 -15.61
C GLU A 445 7.31 3.05 -15.54
N LYS A 446 8.07 3.46 -14.52
CA LYS A 446 9.45 3.04 -14.33
C LYS A 446 9.58 1.55 -14.01
N THR A 447 8.66 1.01 -13.19
CA THR A 447 8.74 -0.37 -12.71
C THR A 447 8.26 -1.37 -13.75
N PHE A 448 7.16 -1.07 -14.45
CA PHE A 448 6.50 -2.00 -15.36
C PHE A 448 6.74 -1.69 -16.85
N GLY A 449 7.48 -0.63 -17.16
CA GLY A 449 7.83 -0.26 -18.54
C GLY A 449 6.65 0.24 -19.37
N PHE A 450 5.71 0.95 -18.74
CA PHE A 450 4.62 1.63 -19.42
C PHE A 450 4.98 3.08 -19.73
N THR A 451 4.17 3.72 -20.55
CA THR A 451 4.25 5.15 -20.84
C THR A 451 2.84 5.71 -20.82
N SER A 452 2.58 6.67 -19.94
CA SER A 452 1.27 7.33 -19.83
C SER A 452 1.12 8.46 -20.86
N ASN A 453 -0.12 8.88 -21.07
CA ASN A 453 -0.38 10.08 -21.88
C ASN A 453 0.22 11.35 -21.24
N VAL A 454 0.38 11.39 -19.91
CA VAL A 454 1.03 12.51 -19.23
C VAL A 454 2.48 12.65 -19.68
N THR A 455 3.23 11.55 -19.62
CA THR A 455 4.63 11.51 -20.11
C THR A 455 4.72 11.85 -21.61
N LEU A 456 3.79 11.36 -22.43
CA LEU A 456 3.76 11.69 -23.86
C LEU A 456 3.49 13.20 -24.10
N VAL A 457 2.61 13.82 -23.31
CA VAL A 457 2.35 15.28 -23.39
C VAL A 457 3.57 16.08 -22.95
N GLU A 458 4.25 15.67 -21.88
CA GLU A 458 5.49 16.30 -21.43
C GLU A 458 6.61 16.18 -22.47
N LEU A 459 6.76 15.02 -23.11
CA LEU A 459 7.72 14.81 -24.18
C LEU A 459 7.39 15.60 -25.44
N SER A 460 6.11 15.81 -25.77
CA SER A 460 5.70 16.60 -26.93
C SER A 460 5.76 18.11 -26.74
N ASN A 461 6.20 18.57 -25.57
CA ASN A 461 6.44 20.00 -25.33
C ASN A 461 7.69 20.44 -26.13
N ILE A 462 7.52 21.41 -27.01
CA ILE A 462 8.60 21.94 -27.86
C ILE A 462 9.75 22.59 -27.07
N ASN A 463 9.49 22.97 -25.82
CA ASN A 463 10.51 23.47 -24.91
C ASN A 463 11.32 22.36 -24.22
N ASN A 464 11.00 21.07 -24.48
CA ASN A 464 11.83 19.96 -24.04
C ASN A 464 13.25 20.12 -24.59
N SER A 465 14.25 19.87 -23.76
CA SER A 465 15.67 20.13 -24.08
C SER A 465 16.13 19.51 -25.41
N LEU A 466 15.65 18.29 -25.72
CA LEU A 466 16.04 17.58 -26.94
C LEU A 466 15.33 18.14 -28.18
N LEU A 467 14.02 18.43 -28.10
CA LEU A 467 13.28 19.06 -29.20
C LEU A 467 13.74 20.50 -29.46
N ARG A 468 14.06 21.23 -28.39
CA ARG A 468 14.64 22.57 -28.52
C ARG A 468 16.00 22.52 -29.23
N ARG A 469 16.90 21.61 -28.82
CA ARG A 469 18.17 21.38 -29.51
C ARG A 469 17.95 21.03 -30.99
N MET A 470 16.98 20.16 -31.29
CA MET A 470 16.62 19.79 -32.65
C MET A 470 16.18 21.02 -33.47
N SER A 471 15.34 21.89 -32.89
CA SER A 471 14.88 23.11 -33.56
C SER A 471 16.01 24.13 -33.87
N GLU A 472 17.04 24.16 -33.03
CA GLU A 472 18.21 25.03 -33.17
C GLU A 472 19.24 24.43 -34.16
N THR A 473 19.45 23.10 -34.16
CA THR A 473 20.50 22.43 -34.94
C THR A 473 20.02 22.04 -36.34
N VAL A 474 18.77 21.57 -36.48
CA VAL A 474 18.17 21.07 -37.73
C VAL A 474 16.75 21.62 -37.91
N PRO A 475 16.58 22.92 -38.12
CA PRO A 475 15.27 23.59 -38.17
C PRO A 475 14.36 23.03 -39.28
N GLY A 476 14.91 22.64 -40.43
CA GLY A 476 14.16 22.00 -41.50
C GLY A 476 13.56 20.66 -41.14
N THR A 477 14.35 19.81 -40.48
CA THR A 477 13.88 18.52 -39.95
C THR A 477 12.87 18.70 -38.83
N PHE A 478 13.06 19.69 -37.95
CA PHE A 478 12.10 20.01 -36.88
C PHE A 478 10.74 20.43 -37.46
N GLN A 479 10.72 21.30 -38.49
CA GLN A 479 9.48 21.69 -39.15
C GLN A 479 8.80 20.50 -39.87
N HIS A 480 9.57 19.65 -40.56
CA HIS A 480 9.08 18.39 -41.12
C HIS A 480 8.40 17.52 -40.05
N SER A 481 9.11 17.24 -38.97
CA SER A 481 8.58 16.42 -37.85
C SER A 481 7.30 16.99 -37.23
N MET A 482 7.17 18.32 -37.12
CA MET A 482 5.96 18.99 -36.68
C MET A 482 4.78 18.79 -37.65
N GLN A 483 5.02 18.88 -38.95
CA GLN A 483 3.98 18.65 -39.98
C GLN A 483 3.54 17.20 -39.99
N VAL A 484 4.50 16.26 -40.00
CA VAL A 484 4.23 14.82 -39.89
C VAL A 484 3.45 14.50 -38.62
N ALA A 485 3.82 15.11 -37.46
CA ALA A 485 3.12 14.92 -36.20
C ALA A 485 1.65 15.36 -36.25
N ASN A 486 1.38 16.51 -36.87
CA ASN A 486 0.00 17.00 -37.02
C ASN A 486 -0.82 16.14 -37.99
N LEU A 487 -0.23 15.72 -39.11
CA LEU A 487 -0.87 14.89 -40.11
C LEU A 487 -1.18 13.48 -39.55
N ALA A 488 -0.20 12.87 -38.89
CA ALA A 488 -0.32 11.55 -38.32
C ALA A 488 -1.31 11.51 -37.11
N ALA A 489 -1.32 12.55 -36.28
CA ALA A 489 -2.24 12.65 -35.15
C ALA A 489 -3.71 12.72 -35.59
N GLU A 490 -4.01 13.45 -36.66
CA GLU A 490 -5.36 13.53 -37.22
C GLU A 490 -5.85 12.17 -37.72
N VAL A 491 -4.99 11.45 -38.46
CA VAL A 491 -5.27 10.09 -38.93
C VAL A 491 -5.54 9.16 -37.74
N ALA A 492 -4.68 9.21 -36.70
CA ALA A 492 -4.82 8.38 -35.52
C ALA A 492 -6.17 8.59 -34.84
N ASN A 493 -6.63 9.85 -34.73
CA ASN A 493 -7.97 10.18 -34.19
C ASN A 493 -9.09 9.55 -35.01
N ARG A 494 -9.00 9.57 -36.33
CA ARG A 494 -10.04 9.05 -37.24
C ARG A 494 -10.17 7.53 -37.23
N ILE A 495 -9.07 6.81 -37.06
CA ILE A 495 -9.08 5.34 -37.04
C ILE A 495 -9.04 4.74 -35.62
N GLY A 496 -9.15 5.59 -34.58
CA GLY A 496 -9.18 5.17 -33.19
C GLY A 496 -7.83 4.64 -32.67
N ALA A 497 -6.70 5.09 -33.25
CA ALA A 497 -5.37 4.86 -32.73
C ALA A 497 -4.99 5.90 -31.66
N LYS A 498 -3.88 5.69 -30.95
CA LYS A 498 -3.41 6.58 -29.88
C LYS A 498 -2.76 7.84 -30.44
N SER A 499 -3.57 8.89 -30.66
CA SER A 499 -3.16 10.13 -31.32
C SER A 499 -1.98 10.82 -30.63
N GLN A 500 -1.98 10.92 -29.28
CA GLN A 500 -0.86 11.52 -28.55
C GLN A 500 0.45 10.74 -28.71
N LEU A 501 0.36 9.41 -28.76
CA LEU A 501 1.53 8.54 -28.97
C LEU A 501 2.14 8.75 -30.35
N VAL A 502 1.29 8.77 -31.40
CA VAL A 502 1.73 9.02 -32.78
C VAL A 502 2.35 10.39 -32.90
N ARG A 503 1.69 11.42 -32.35
CA ARG A 503 2.20 12.81 -32.34
C ARG A 503 3.58 12.89 -31.72
N THR A 504 3.74 12.30 -30.52
CA THR A 504 5.03 12.32 -29.82
C THR A 504 6.08 11.51 -30.60
N GLY A 505 5.74 10.32 -31.09
CA GLY A 505 6.64 9.51 -31.91
C GLY A 505 7.13 10.26 -33.14
N ALA A 506 6.23 10.95 -33.83
CA ALA A 506 6.57 11.77 -35.01
C ALA A 506 7.52 12.94 -34.71
N LEU A 507 7.41 13.55 -33.51
CA LEU A 507 8.36 14.63 -33.14
C LEU A 507 9.80 14.13 -32.97
N TYR A 508 9.98 12.86 -32.63
CA TYR A 508 11.30 12.29 -32.32
C TYR A 508 11.85 11.35 -33.39
N HIS A 509 11.07 10.98 -34.44
CA HIS A 509 11.47 9.94 -35.35
C HIS A 509 12.81 10.20 -36.05
N ASP A 510 13.08 11.46 -36.34
CA ASP A 510 14.20 11.98 -37.11
C ASP A 510 15.30 12.69 -36.30
N ILE A 511 15.31 12.52 -34.96
CA ILE A 511 16.31 13.23 -34.09
C ILE A 511 17.76 12.90 -34.45
N GLY A 512 18.02 11.76 -35.10
CA GLY A 512 19.38 11.36 -35.52
C GLY A 512 19.97 12.21 -36.60
N LYS A 513 19.15 12.94 -37.37
CA LYS A 513 19.64 13.90 -38.36
C LYS A 513 20.45 15.05 -37.78
N MET A 514 20.37 15.25 -36.43
CA MET A 514 21.22 16.22 -35.73
C MET A 514 22.73 15.87 -35.75
N GLU A 515 23.09 14.62 -35.97
CA GLU A 515 24.51 14.22 -36.01
C GLU A 515 25.19 14.61 -37.33
N ASN A 516 24.45 14.61 -38.46
CA ASN A 516 24.95 14.93 -39.74
C ASN A 516 24.01 15.85 -40.58
N PRO A 517 23.73 17.08 -40.11
CA PRO A 517 22.66 17.95 -40.62
C PRO A 517 22.76 18.24 -42.12
N VAL A 518 23.98 18.47 -42.64
CA VAL A 518 24.24 18.94 -44.00
C VAL A 518 23.93 17.89 -45.08
N PHE A 519 23.80 16.61 -44.69
CA PHE A 519 23.46 15.54 -45.60
C PHE A 519 21.95 15.42 -45.89
N PHE A 520 21.12 16.15 -45.18
CA PHE A 520 19.67 16.14 -45.36
C PHE A 520 19.21 17.42 -46.04
N THR A 521 18.51 17.26 -47.16
CA THR A 521 18.15 18.36 -48.08
C THR A 521 17.35 19.46 -47.40
N GLU A 522 16.49 19.12 -46.46
CA GLU A 522 15.68 20.07 -45.71
C GLU A 522 16.48 21.00 -44.78
N ASN A 523 17.74 20.67 -44.48
CA ASN A 523 18.64 21.48 -43.65
C ASN A 523 19.75 22.16 -44.48
N GLN A 524 19.81 21.95 -45.79
CA GLN A 524 20.82 22.58 -46.67
C GLN A 524 20.43 24.05 -46.93
N SER A 525 21.24 25.01 -46.47
CA SER A 525 21.13 26.40 -46.80
C SER A 525 22.12 26.76 -47.91
N GLY A 526 21.69 26.63 -49.13
CA GLY A 526 22.31 27.17 -50.34
C GLY A 526 23.76 26.79 -50.66
N GLY A 527 24.00 25.77 -51.46
CA GLY A 527 25.20 25.73 -52.23
C GLY A 527 25.90 24.38 -52.40
N VAL A 528 26.32 23.66 -51.42
CA VAL A 528 27.13 22.43 -51.57
C VAL A 528 26.39 21.23 -51.08
N ASN A 529 25.98 20.35 -52.02
CA ASN A 529 25.45 19.03 -51.66
C ASN A 529 26.63 18.09 -51.36
N PRO A 530 26.86 17.66 -50.10
CA PRO A 530 28.00 16.82 -49.74
C PRO A 530 27.95 15.42 -50.39
N HIS A 531 26.78 14.95 -50.82
CA HIS A 531 26.61 13.68 -51.53
C HIS A 531 27.30 13.65 -52.90
N LYS A 532 27.61 14.83 -53.50
CA LYS A 532 28.31 14.88 -54.78
C LYS A 532 29.73 14.31 -54.74
N ASN A 533 30.34 14.29 -53.55
CA ASN A 533 31.70 13.82 -53.33
C ASN A 533 31.76 12.38 -52.80
N LEU A 534 30.62 11.70 -52.64
CA LEU A 534 30.50 10.35 -52.14
C LEU A 534 29.88 9.43 -53.17
N GLY A 535 30.28 8.15 -53.15
CA GLY A 535 29.56 7.12 -53.91
C GLY A 535 28.14 6.92 -53.37
N TYR A 536 27.27 6.34 -54.22
CA TYR A 536 25.85 6.10 -53.87
C TYR A 536 25.67 5.22 -52.61
N GLU A 537 26.48 4.17 -52.46
CA GLU A 537 26.46 3.30 -51.27
C GLU A 537 26.85 4.08 -50.01
N GLN A 538 27.91 4.89 -50.08
CA GLN A 538 28.35 5.72 -48.95
C GLN A 538 27.29 6.75 -48.59
N SER A 539 26.70 7.39 -49.58
CA SER A 539 25.61 8.35 -49.43
C SER A 539 24.37 7.70 -48.78
N ALA A 540 24.01 6.49 -49.19
CA ALA A 540 22.93 5.72 -48.61
C ALA A 540 23.21 5.38 -47.16
N GLN A 541 24.43 4.93 -46.84
CA GLN A 541 24.81 4.60 -45.47
C GLN A 541 24.78 5.83 -44.53
N VAL A 542 25.21 6.99 -45.00
CA VAL A 542 25.11 8.26 -44.21
C VAL A 542 23.65 8.59 -43.93
N VAL A 543 22.76 8.45 -44.92
CA VAL A 543 21.31 8.69 -44.70
C VAL A 543 20.72 7.64 -43.76
N ILE A 544 21.03 6.34 -43.96
CA ILE A 544 20.54 5.25 -43.12
C ILE A 544 20.97 5.41 -41.65
N SER A 545 22.18 5.95 -41.42
CA SER A 545 22.75 6.09 -40.09
C SER A 545 21.91 6.95 -39.11
N HIS A 546 21.04 7.87 -39.65
CA HIS A 546 20.19 8.68 -38.76
C HIS A 546 19.28 7.83 -37.87
N VAL A 547 18.88 6.64 -38.29
CA VAL A 547 18.06 5.71 -37.46
C VAL A 547 18.86 5.23 -36.25
N THR A 548 20.09 4.78 -36.48
CA THR A 548 20.98 4.28 -35.40
C THR A 548 21.46 5.39 -34.51
N ASP A 549 21.78 6.56 -35.06
CA ASP A 549 22.21 7.74 -34.29
C ASP A 549 21.04 8.34 -33.51
N GLY A 550 19.84 8.33 -34.10
CA GLY A 550 18.61 8.71 -33.39
C GLY A 550 18.33 7.78 -32.19
N LEU A 551 18.56 6.46 -32.37
CA LEU A 551 18.41 5.53 -31.25
C LEU A 551 19.41 5.79 -30.12
N LYS A 552 20.68 6.07 -30.45
CA LYS A 552 21.71 6.44 -29.45
C LYS A 552 21.33 7.73 -28.70
N LEU A 553 20.86 8.76 -29.42
CA LEU A 553 20.39 10.00 -28.82
C LEU A 553 19.17 9.77 -27.91
N ALA A 554 18.22 8.92 -28.34
CA ALA A 554 17.06 8.54 -27.54
C ALA A 554 17.45 7.78 -26.27
N GLU A 555 18.46 6.94 -26.31
CA GLU A 555 19.00 6.21 -25.14
C GLU A 555 19.69 7.17 -24.18
N LYS A 556 20.53 8.05 -24.68
CA LYS A 556 21.22 9.09 -23.87
C LYS A 556 20.25 10.00 -23.13
N ASN A 557 19.09 10.29 -23.72
CA ASN A 557 18.06 11.14 -23.14
C ASN A 557 16.95 10.35 -22.44
N ASN A 558 17.12 9.04 -22.20
CA ASN A 558 16.18 8.16 -21.51
C ASN A 558 14.76 8.20 -22.08
N LEU A 559 14.60 8.32 -23.40
CA LEU A 559 13.29 8.27 -24.04
C LEU A 559 12.63 6.90 -23.81
N PRO A 560 11.30 6.86 -23.62
CA PRO A 560 10.55 5.62 -23.46
C PRO A 560 10.75 4.68 -24.67
N LYS A 561 10.71 3.37 -24.43
CA LYS A 561 10.86 2.36 -25.47
C LYS A 561 9.88 2.58 -26.63
N VAL A 562 8.62 2.91 -26.34
CA VAL A 562 7.60 3.16 -27.37
C VAL A 562 7.98 4.31 -28.33
N ILE A 563 8.76 5.30 -27.90
CA ILE A 563 9.26 6.37 -28.76
C ILE A 563 10.47 5.89 -29.55
N LYS A 564 11.38 5.12 -28.94
CA LYS A 564 12.51 4.49 -29.65
C LYS A 564 12.03 3.56 -30.78
N ASP A 565 10.92 2.87 -30.56
CA ASP A 565 10.31 2.00 -31.58
C ASP A 565 9.86 2.81 -32.82
N PHE A 566 9.41 4.07 -32.68
CA PHE A 566 9.13 4.94 -33.84
C PHE A 566 10.39 5.30 -34.61
N ILE A 567 11.49 5.61 -33.93
CA ILE A 567 12.77 5.91 -34.57
C ILE A 567 13.25 4.73 -35.42
N THR A 568 13.09 3.52 -34.92
CA THR A 568 13.58 2.32 -35.62
C THR A 568 12.65 1.84 -36.73
N THR A 569 11.34 2.14 -36.67
CA THR A 569 10.33 1.55 -37.57
C THR A 569 9.85 2.47 -38.68
N HIS A 570 10.13 3.80 -38.64
CA HIS A 570 9.52 4.76 -39.56
C HIS A 570 9.93 4.54 -41.03
N HIS A 571 11.08 3.95 -41.27
CA HIS A 571 11.50 3.49 -42.62
C HIS A 571 11.39 1.97 -42.78
N GLY A 572 11.16 1.22 -41.70
CA GLY A 572 11.11 -0.24 -41.75
C GLY A 572 12.36 -0.85 -42.32
N ARG A 573 12.18 -1.82 -43.24
CA ARG A 573 13.23 -2.40 -44.08
C ARG A 573 13.17 -1.86 -45.52
N GLY A 574 12.79 -0.60 -45.66
CA GLY A 574 12.76 0.09 -46.93
C GLY A 574 14.16 0.31 -47.51
N LYS A 575 14.23 0.63 -48.80
CA LYS A 575 15.46 1.01 -49.46
C LYS A 575 15.55 2.52 -49.62
N THR A 576 16.76 3.07 -49.60
CA THR A 576 17.06 4.45 -49.98
C THR A 576 16.90 4.55 -51.51
N LYS A 577 15.62 4.64 -51.98
CA LYS A 577 15.23 4.45 -53.40
C LYS A 577 16.01 5.37 -54.34
N TYR A 578 16.29 6.62 -53.98
CA TYR A 578 17.06 7.56 -54.79
C TYR A 578 18.46 7.02 -55.13
N PHE A 579 19.24 6.68 -54.12
CA PHE A 579 20.60 6.18 -54.31
C PHE A 579 20.63 4.79 -54.95
N TYR A 580 19.70 3.93 -54.58
CA TYR A 580 19.58 2.59 -55.18
C TYR A 580 19.27 2.64 -56.66
N ILE A 581 18.33 3.48 -57.11
CA ILE A 581 17.95 3.63 -58.50
C ILE A 581 19.07 4.33 -59.29
N SER A 582 19.69 5.38 -58.71
CA SER A 582 20.81 6.07 -59.33
C SER A 582 22.00 5.14 -59.57
N TRP A 583 22.32 4.30 -58.59
CA TRP A 583 23.37 3.29 -58.74
C TRP A 583 23.06 2.28 -59.87
N LYS A 584 21.82 1.76 -59.90
CA LYS A 584 21.39 0.84 -60.96
C LYS A 584 21.44 1.47 -62.37
N ASN A 585 21.13 2.75 -62.48
CA ASN A 585 21.18 3.46 -63.74
C ASN A 585 22.61 3.68 -64.25
N GLU A 586 23.58 3.84 -63.35
CA GLU A 586 24.99 4.00 -63.68
C GLU A 586 25.73 2.67 -63.92
N HIS A 587 25.21 1.54 -63.36
CA HIS A 587 25.81 0.23 -63.47
C HIS A 587 24.82 -0.77 -64.12
N PRO A 588 24.47 -0.59 -65.41
CA PRO A 588 23.50 -1.46 -66.05
C PRO A 588 24.06 -2.88 -66.17
N GLY A 589 23.36 -3.85 -65.63
CA GLY A 589 23.74 -5.26 -65.65
C GLY A 589 24.49 -5.76 -64.40
N GLU A 590 24.79 -4.90 -63.47
CA GLU A 590 25.38 -5.28 -62.19
C GLU A 590 24.30 -5.30 -61.08
N ASP A 591 24.47 -6.20 -60.12
CA ASP A 591 23.60 -6.24 -58.94
C ASP A 591 24.20 -5.45 -57.79
N PRO A 592 23.47 -4.46 -57.22
CA PRO A 592 23.95 -3.68 -56.10
C PRO A 592 24.00 -4.50 -54.82
N ASN A 593 24.89 -4.11 -53.90
CA ASN A 593 24.84 -4.61 -52.55
C ASN A 593 23.56 -4.08 -51.86
N GLU A 594 22.48 -4.89 -51.85
CA GLU A 594 21.18 -4.51 -51.36
C GLU A 594 21.22 -4.07 -49.90
N GLU A 595 22.09 -4.69 -49.06
CA GLU A 595 22.24 -4.34 -47.65
C GLU A 595 22.74 -2.91 -47.47
N ALA A 596 23.59 -2.41 -48.37
CA ALA A 596 24.11 -1.04 -48.33
C ALA A 596 23.02 0.03 -48.51
N PHE A 597 21.93 -0.30 -49.16
CA PHE A 597 20.81 0.59 -49.45
C PHE A 597 19.56 0.34 -48.58
N THR A 598 19.58 -0.67 -47.68
CA THR A 598 18.41 -1.11 -46.94
C THR A 598 18.48 -0.63 -45.48
N TYR A 599 17.40 -0.04 -44.97
CA TYR A 599 17.27 0.34 -43.56
C TYR A 599 17.23 -0.91 -42.67
N PRO A 600 17.77 -0.81 -41.45
CA PRO A 600 17.92 -1.97 -40.56
C PRO A 600 16.57 -2.52 -40.05
N GLY A 601 15.49 -1.76 -40.11
CA GLY A 601 14.20 -2.14 -39.59
C GLY A 601 14.12 -2.09 -38.05
N PRO A 602 13.11 -2.73 -37.45
CA PRO A 602 12.07 -3.59 -38.06
C PRO A 602 10.97 -2.82 -38.81
N ASN A 603 10.11 -3.56 -39.54
CA ASN A 603 8.89 -2.98 -40.07
C ASN A 603 7.91 -2.59 -38.95
N PRO A 604 6.98 -1.63 -39.21
CA PRO A 604 5.91 -1.30 -38.30
C PRO A 604 5.13 -2.52 -37.84
N PHE A 605 4.90 -2.60 -36.51
CA PHE A 605 4.14 -3.69 -35.88
C PHE A 605 2.95 -3.16 -35.02
N THR A 606 2.74 -1.84 -34.98
CA THR A 606 1.56 -1.20 -34.41
C THR A 606 0.89 -0.28 -35.42
N LYS A 607 -0.41 0.02 -35.22
CA LYS A 607 -1.14 0.99 -36.07
C LYS A 607 -0.47 2.35 -36.06
N GLU A 608 -0.02 2.78 -34.89
CA GLU A 608 0.62 4.07 -34.69
C GLU A 608 1.92 4.22 -35.50
N GLN A 609 2.74 3.18 -35.55
CA GLN A 609 3.97 3.17 -36.32
C GLN A 609 3.68 3.15 -37.85
N ALA A 610 2.67 2.39 -38.26
CA ALA A 610 2.25 2.36 -39.67
C ALA A 610 1.73 3.75 -40.13
N ILE A 611 0.95 4.43 -39.27
CA ILE A 611 0.48 5.80 -39.55
C ILE A 611 1.67 6.74 -39.74
N LEU A 612 2.69 6.65 -38.85
CA LEU A 612 3.88 7.49 -38.95
C LEU A 612 4.62 7.23 -40.29
N MET A 613 4.89 5.97 -40.63
CA MET A 613 5.57 5.63 -41.87
C MET A 613 4.83 6.19 -43.12
N MET A 614 3.50 6.08 -43.16
CA MET A 614 2.68 6.64 -44.24
C MET A 614 2.73 8.17 -44.24
N ALA A 615 2.61 8.80 -43.06
CA ALA A 615 2.59 10.27 -42.94
C ALA A 615 3.92 10.90 -43.30
N ASP A 616 5.04 10.32 -42.86
CA ASP A 616 6.40 10.76 -43.18
C ASP A 616 6.64 10.72 -44.67
N SER A 617 6.40 9.57 -45.32
CA SER A 617 6.59 9.41 -46.75
C SER A 617 5.71 10.33 -47.61
N VAL A 618 4.46 10.52 -47.18
CA VAL A 618 3.50 11.40 -47.90
C VAL A 618 3.89 12.87 -47.71
N GLU A 619 4.28 13.30 -46.51
CA GLU A 619 4.70 14.69 -46.26
C GLU A 619 5.97 15.01 -47.03
N ALA A 620 7.00 14.16 -46.95
CA ALA A 620 8.26 14.36 -47.67
C ALA A 620 8.07 14.45 -49.18
N ALA A 621 7.29 13.53 -49.79
CA ALA A 621 7.02 13.54 -51.21
C ALA A 621 6.13 14.70 -51.64
N SER A 622 5.22 15.17 -50.81
CA SER A 622 4.33 16.29 -51.15
C SER A 622 5.08 17.60 -51.38
N ARG A 623 6.24 17.80 -50.75
CA ARG A 623 7.11 18.97 -50.95
C ARG A 623 7.71 19.04 -52.38
N SER A 624 7.79 17.91 -53.05
CA SER A 624 8.38 17.80 -54.39
C SER A 624 7.33 17.88 -55.51
N LEU A 625 6.06 18.11 -55.20
CA LEU A 625 5.02 18.29 -56.21
C LEU A 625 5.23 19.59 -56.97
N PRO A 626 5.19 19.56 -58.32
CA PRO A 626 5.30 20.77 -59.16
C PRO A 626 4.05 21.65 -59.01
N GLU A 627 2.88 21.07 -58.79
CA GLU A 627 1.62 21.76 -58.60
C GLU A 627 0.77 21.04 -57.56
N TYR A 628 0.09 21.82 -56.71
CA TYR A 628 -0.74 21.31 -55.63
C TYR A 628 -2.22 21.24 -56.02
N THR A 629 -2.51 20.55 -57.13
CA THR A 629 -3.88 20.30 -57.58
C THR A 629 -4.47 19.13 -56.78
N GLU A 630 -5.79 19.05 -56.75
CA GLU A 630 -6.50 17.96 -56.08
C GLU A 630 -6.13 16.58 -56.66
N GLU A 631 -5.97 16.53 -57.97
CA GLU A 631 -5.57 15.33 -58.69
C GLU A 631 -4.11 14.92 -58.37
N SER A 632 -3.16 15.87 -58.40
CA SER A 632 -1.75 15.58 -58.11
C SER A 632 -1.56 15.09 -56.68
N ILE A 633 -2.25 15.70 -55.71
CA ILE A 633 -2.24 15.29 -54.29
C ILE A 633 -2.86 13.88 -54.13
N SER A 634 -4.03 13.63 -54.79
CA SER A 634 -4.68 12.33 -54.71
C SER A 634 -3.78 11.21 -55.28
N ASN A 635 -3.24 11.42 -56.46
CA ASN A 635 -2.35 10.45 -57.13
C ASN A 635 -1.07 10.18 -56.32
N LEU A 636 -0.49 11.22 -55.71
CA LEU A 636 0.67 11.09 -54.82
C LEU A 636 0.37 10.17 -53.64
N VAL A 637 -0.70 10.51 -52.86
CA VAL A 637 -1.09 9.78 -51.65
C VAL A 637 -1.38 8.31 -51.99
N ASP A 638 -2.17 8.05 -53.07
CA ASP A 638 -2.49 6.69 -53.49
C ASP A 638 -1.26 5.92 -53.85
N LYS A 639 -0.38 6.48 -54.71
CA LYS A 639 0.84 5.83 -55.18
C LYS A 639 1.77 5.43 -54.03
N ILE A 640 1.98 6.31 -53.08
CA ILE A 640 2.89 6.06 -51.95
C ILE A 640 2.34 4.94 -51.05
N ILE A 641 1.08 5.09 -50.60
CA ILE A 641 0.50 4.15 -49.67
C ILE A 641 0.32 2.78 -50.31
N ASP A 642 -0.15 2.70 -51.55
CA ASP A 642 -0.29 1.43 -52.28
C ASP A 642 1.06 0.74 -52.52
N SER A 643 2.14 1.49 -52.80
CA SER A 643 3.49 0.94 -52.86
C SER A 643 3.91 0.33 -51.51
N GLN A 644 3.69 1.04 -50.39
CA GLN A 644 4.05 0.54 -49.08
C GLN A 644 3.27 -0.71 -48.67
N VAL A 645 1.98 -0.79 -49.03
CA VAL A 645 1.13 -1.97 -48.82
C VAL A 645 1.62 -3.14 -49.71
N ALA A 646 1.93 -2.90 -51.00
CA ALA A 646 2.41 -3.90 -51.93
C ALA A 646 3.78 -4.45 -51.52
N GLU A 647 4.68 -3.61 -51.03
CA GLU A 647 6.00 -3.98 -50.52
C GLU A 647 5.90 -4.75 -49.17
N GLY A 648 4.72 -4.79 -48.57
CA GLY A 648 4.42 -5.62 -47.38
C GLY A 648 4.91 -5.06 -46.04
N TYR A 649 5.17 -3.75 -45.92
CA TYR A 649 5.65 -3.13 -44.70
C TYR A 649 4.68 -3.27 -43.54
N PHE A 650 3.38 -3.45 -43.79
CA PHE A 650 2.33 -3.51 -42.79
C PHE A 650 1.84 -4.92 -42.43
N LYS A 651 2.54 -5.98 -42.92
CA LYS A 651 2.12 -7.38 -42.71
C LYS A 651 2.00 -7.79 -41.24
N GLU A 652 2.85 -7.22 -40.36
CA GLU A 652 2.85 -7.51 -38.94
C GLU A 652 1.99 -6.52 -38.14
N CYS A 653 1.39 -5.54 -38.80
CA CYS A 653 0.64 -4.45 -38.17
C CYS A 653 -0.86 -4.79 -38.13
N PRO A 654 -1.57 -4.54 -37.01
CA PRO A 654 -3.01 -4.76 -36.90
C PRO A 654 -3.84 -3.65 -37.57
N ILE A 655 -3.38 -3.12 -38.72
CA ILE A 655 -4.08 -2.13 -39.52
C ILE A 655 -4.97 -2.83 -40.53
N THR A 656 -6.20 -2.35 -40.74
CA THR A 656 -7.15 -2.94 -41.65
C THR A 656 -7.16 -2.20 -43.01
N PHE A 657 -7.66 -2.82 -44.07
CA PHE A 657 -7.89 -2.13 -45.34
C PHE A 657 -8.83 -0.94 -45.24
N LYS A 658 -9.83 -1.01 -44.34
CA LYS A 658 -10.71 0.12 -44.00
C LYS A 658 -9.93 1.28 -43.37
N ASP A 659 -9.01 0.96 -42.43
CA ASP A 659 -8.15 1.98 -41.81
C ASP A 659 -7.29 2.65 -42.89
N ILE A 660 -6.66 1.88 -43.80
CA ILE A 660 -5.81 2.39 -44.91
C ILE A 660 -6.61 3.34 -45.82
N ALA A 661 -7.83 2.96 -46.22
CA ALA A 661 -8.70 3.82 -47.03
C ALA A 661 -9.01 5.15 -46.29
N THR A 662 -9.26 5.08 -44.96
CA THR A 662 -9.48 6.27 -44.15
C THR A 662 -8.21 7.13 -44.07
N VAL A 663 -7.05 6.53 -43.87
CA VAL A 663 -5.73 7.21 -43.87
C VAL A 663 -5.51 8.01 -45.16
N LYS A 664 -5.73 7.38 -46.30
CA LYS A 664 -5.60 8.04 -47.61
C LYS A 664 -6.52 9.27 -47.73
N ASN A 665 -7.79 9.12 -47.35
CA ASN A 665 -8.74 10.23 -47.42
C ASN A 665 -8.34 11.41 -46.52
N VAL A 666 -7.91 11.11 -45.29
CA VAL A 666 -7.47 12.16 -44.32
C VAL A 666 -6.23 12.87 -44.86
N PHE A 667 -5.26 12.16 -45.42
CA PHE A 667 -4.06 12.79 -45.98
C PHE A 667 -4.42 13.69 -47.17
N LYS A 668 -5.27 13.24 -48.07
CA LYS A 668 -5.76 14.05 -49.20
C LYS A 668 -6.42 15.34 -48.74
N GLU A 669 -7.32 15.25 -47.78
CA GLU A 669 -8.03 16.41 -47.20
C GLU A 669 -7.06 17.40 -46.52
N LYS A 670 -6.11 16.88 -45.69
CA LYS A 670 -5.17 17.73 -44.94
C LYS A 670 -4.13 18.37 -45.86
N LEU A 671 -3.57 17.66 -46.82
CA LEU A 671 -2.61 18.25 -47.77
C LEU A 671 -3.23 19.36 -48.60
N LYS A 672 -4.48 19.21 -49.06
CA LYS A 672 -5.23 20.30 -49.71
C LYS A 672 -5.32 21.54 -48.82
N THR A 673 -5.57 21.34 -47.53
CA THR A 673 -5.65 22.46 -46.57
C THR A 673 -4.29 23.11 -46.31
N ILE A 674 -3.22 22.32 -46.21
CA ILE A 674 -1.85 22.80 -45.96
C ILE A 674 -1.33 23.62 -47.14
N TYR A 675 -1.57 23.15 -48.36
CA TYR A 675 -1.06 23.79 -49.59
C TYR A 675 -2.07 24.70 -50.27
N HIS A 676 -3.17 25.07 -49.60
CA HIS A 676 -4.14 26.02 -50.16
C HIS A 676 -3.47 27.35 -50.47
N THR A 677 -3.49 27.79 -51.73
CA THR A 677 -2.94 29.05 -52.18
C THR A 677 -3.70 30.19 -51.54
N ARG A 678 -2.98 31.06 -50.83
CA ARG A 678 -3.56 32.31 -50.34
C ARG A 678 -3.82 33.25 -51.53
N ILE A 679 -4.99 33.92 -51.51
CA ILE A 679 -5.32 34.97 -52.48
C ILE A 679 -4.23 36.05 -52.39
N SER A 680 -3.54 36.34 -53.50
CA SER A 680 -2.59 37.43 -53.57
C SER A 680 -3.34 38.74 -53.37
N TYR A 681 -2.84 39.58 -52.46
CA TYR A 681 -3.41 40.93 -52.29
C TYR A 681 -3.21 41.73 -53.59
N PRO A 682 -4.27 42.37 -54.14
CA PRO A 682 -4.14 43.17 -55.32
C PRO A 682 -3.21 44.39 -55.03
N GLU A 683 -2.27 44.65 -55.90
CA GLU A 683 -1.44 45.87 -55.82
C GLU A 683 -2.32 47.08 -56.13
N LEU A 684 -2.14 48.20 -55.38
CA LEU A 684 -2.71 49.46 -55.73
C LEU A 684 -2.09 49.95 -57.07
N LYS A 685 -2.89 49.90 -58.10
CA LYS A 685 -2.45 50.56 -59.36
C LYS A 685 -2.26 52.04 -59.07
N LYS A 686 -1.02 52.53 -59.16
CA LYS A 686 -0.67 53.97 -59.13
C LYS A 686 -1.23 54.68 -60.33
#